data_bd1bd889cd8ed938a4b9a297164a7245
#
_entry.id   bd1bd889cd8ed938a4b9a297164a7245
#
_cell.length_a   1.000
_cell.length_b   1.000
_cell.length_c   1.000
_cell.angle_alpha   90.00
_cell.angle_beta   90.00
_cell.angle_gamma   90.00
#
_symmetry.space_group_name_H-M   'P 1'
#
loop_
_entity.id
_entity.type
_entity.pdbx_description
1 polymer ?
#
loop_
_entity_poly.entity_id
_entity_poly.type
_entity_poly.pdbx_seq_one_letter_code
_entity_poly.pdbx_strand_id
1 'polypeptide(L)'
;MKRELVTGLLTLSLLASMLPANAQAAEGMFGASAAGQVQTMTEGAGEDGVQTENAADIDGTQYATLAEAVAQAEEGATIRLLRDVELDASGLVNGQGALTLSKDLTLDGSGHTIRAKAGTFSVSGDNGTGPSLLNLQDGAEVTLRDVTLDGGSAAKHGLNIYHAGMVTLENVEISNCRWYALVVNGTELSVDGLTTSGNQWGVNIDRGSRVTFANAAIAEGDSIVFEGQDASGSLTVESGSYQNIKTQGGSTGGTIVINGGTVGSVVNDTAAEITISGGTVTGQVANSGSGSISVTGGSFATAELEDFIDPDRTIILTLELGEGAAGAAAMAATSGAAVGTLPTPERSGYAFAGWYTAADGGTAVTADTVFDANTTLYARWTEKSEDGEHLITVDRVTGGPLEVSAGRADEGETVTITAAPDDGYELKKLTVTDSQDGAVPVQNAGEGRYTFVMPGGGVTVSASFVRSGEQTELPFTDVDSGAYYYDAVRWAVEQGIASGVTGTAFAPGCGCTRAQLVTFLWRANGSPEPSEKENPFTDVSPDSYYYKAVLWAVEQGITSGVTKTAFAPDRVCTRAQAAVLLWRAEGSPAASGTHDFRDVAEGAYYADAVAWAVESGVTQGTTSTTFEPGTTCTRAQIMTFLHRAMA
;
A
#
# COMPACT_ATOMS: atom_id res chain seq x y z
N MET A 1 -57.13 18.33 -25.91
CA MET A 1 -57.47 16.91 -26.03
C MET A 1 -56.32 16.16 -25.41
N LYS A 2 -56.51 15.86 -24.17
CA LYS A 2 -56.77 14.53 -23.58
C LYS A 2 -55.70 13.49 -23.93
N ARG A 3 -55.00 13.09 -22.88
CA ARG A 3 -54.72 11.77 -22.28
C ARG A 3 -53.30 11.26 -22.60
N GLU A 4 -52.53 10.59 -21.76
CA GLU A 4 -52.76 10.02 -20.43
C GLU A 4 -51.40 9.82 -19.74
N LEU A 5 -51.41 9.84 -18.39
CA LEU A 5 -50.38 9.34 -17.50
C LEU A 5 -50.19 7.83 -17.70
N VAL A 6 -48.96 7.37 -17.69
CA VAL A 6 -48.63 6.01 -17.24
C VAL A 6 -47.50 6.07 -16.21
N THR A 7 -47.87 5.76 -15.02
CA THR A 7 -47.03 5.48 -13.87
C THR A 7 -46.30 4.16 -14.08
N GLY A 8 -44.98 4.16 -13.93
CA GLY A 8 -44.15 2.97 -13.89
C GLY A 8 -43.24 3.01 -12.67
N LEU A 9 -43.71 2.42 -11.57
CA LEU A 9 -42.83 1.99 -10.47
C LEU A 9 -41.82 0.98 -11.02
N LEU A 10 -40.54 1.20 -10.78
CA LEU A 10 -39.55 0.12 -10.84
C LEU A 10 -38.73 0.12 -9.55
N THR A 11 -38.94 -0.93 -8.89
CA THR A 11 -38.38 -1.56 -7.71
C THR A 11 -36.85 -1.41 -7.58
N LEU A 12 -36.47 -0.93 -6.40
CA LEU A 12 -35.17 -1.09 -5.78
C LEU A 12 -34.89 -2.59 -5.57
N SER A 13 -33.85 -3.11 -6.17
CA SER A 13 -33.31 -4.41 -5.77
C SER A 13 -32.00 -4.18 -5.02
N LEU A 14 -32.07 -4.42 -3.70
CA LEU A 14 -30.92 -4.65 -2.84
C LEU A 14 -30.10 -5.83 -3.37
N LEU A 15 -28.81 -5.63 -3.56
CA LEU A 15 -27.83 -6.71 -3.52
C LEU A 15 -27.01 -6.56 -2.23
N ALA A 16 -27.43 -7.32 -1.22
CA ALA A 16 -26.59 -7.70 -0.10
C ALA A 16 -25.98 -9.06 -0.47
N SER A 17 -24.69 -9.16 -0.53
CA SER A 17 -23.96 -10.45 -0.57
C SER A 17 -22.81 -10.39 0.42
N MET A 18 -23.07 -11.01 1.55
CA MET A 18 -22.53 -12.28 2.07
C MET A 18 -21.07 -12.22 2.49
N LEU A 19 -20.89 -12.02 3.79
CA LEU A 19 -19.75 -12.52 4.56
C LEU A 19 -20.11 -13.93 5.08
N PRO A 20 -19.22 -14.92 5.08
CA PRO A 20 -19.47 -16.18 5.75
C PRO A 20 -19.14 -16.09 7.24
N ALA A 21 -20.15 -16.35 8.05
CA ALA A 21 -20.00 -16.67 9.46
C ALA A 21 -19.53 -18.13 9.59
N ASN A 22 -18.50 -18.38 10.38
CA ASN A 22 -18.32 -19.65 11.05
C ASN A 22 -17.84 -19.41 12.48
N ALA A 23 -18.79 -19.44 13.38
CA ALA A 23 -18.58 -19.69 14.79
C ALA A 23 -19.33 -20.97 15.13
N GLN A 24 -18.65 -21.99 15.55
CA GLN A 24 -19.28 -23.04 16.36
C GLN A 24 -18.32 -23.55 17.43
N ALA A 25 -18.87 -23.52 18.62
CA ALA A 25 -18.33 -23.92 19.89
C ALA A 25 -17.95 -25.41 19.96
N ALA A 26 -16.99 -25.71 20.81
CA ALA A 26 -16.93 -26.99 21.49
C ALA A 26 -16.59 -26.76 22.97
N GLU A 27 -17.58 -27.06 23.80
CA GLU A 27 -17.44 -27.28 25.24
C GLU A 27 -16.73 -28.59 25.50
N GLY A 28 -16.09 -28.67 26.65
CA GLY A 28 -15.89 -29.95 27.34
C GLY A 28 -14.55 -30.15 28.04
N MET A 29 -14.55 -29.83 29.29
CA MET A 29 -14.37 -30.70 30.47
C MET A 29 -12.99 -31.09 31.00
N PHE A 30 -12.86 -30.76 32.31
CA PHE A 30 -12.09 -31.40 33.42
C PHE A 30 -10.56 -31.26 33.43
N GLY A 31 -9.98 -30.81 34.52
CA GLY A 31 -9.86 -31.34 35.83
C GLY A 31 -9.03 -30.47 36.78
N ALA A 32 -9.42 -30.56 38.00
CA ALA A 32 -8.97 -29.85 39.19
C ALA A 32 -7.70 -30.39 39.80
N SER A 33 -7.04 -29.54 40.58
CA SER A 33 -6.47 -29.78 41.91
C SER A 33 -5.24 -28.87 42.14
N ALA A 34 -5.06 -28.15 43.13
CA ALA A 34 -5.41 -27.97 44.51
C ALA A 34 -4.37 -27.08 45.20
N ALA A 35 -4.88 -26.23 46.05
CA ALA A 35 -4.38 -25.81 47.39
C ALA A 35 -3.08 -24.99 47.42
N GLY A 36 -3.05 -23.88 48.06
CA GLY A 36 -3.51 -23.23 49.25
C GLY A 36 -2.57 -22.07 49.51
N GLN A 37 -2.96 -21.00 50.02
CA GLN A 37 -3.27 -20.72 51.40
C GLN A 37 -3.96 -19.36 51.57
N VAL A 38 -4.86 -19.36 52.47
CA VAL A 38 -5.71 -18.32 53.02
C VAL A 38 -4.87 -17.31 53.83
N GLN A 39 -5.16 -16.01 53.66
CA GLN A 39 -5.17 -15.11 54.80
C GLN A 39 -6.31 -14.07 54.68
N THR A 40 -6.95 -13.96 55.77
CA THR A 40 -8.26 -13.45 56.06
C THR A 40 -8.38 -11.94 56.14
N MET A 41 -9.54 -11.47 55.63
CA MET A 41 -10.47 -10.48 56.20
C MET A 41 -10.01 -9.07 56.57
N THR A 42 -10.68 -8.10 55.94
CA THR A 42 -11.67 -7.30 56.69
C THR A 42 -12.73 -6.75 55.76
N GLU A 43 -13.97 -6.88 56.18
CA GLU A 43 -15.17 -6.33 55.53
C GLU A 43 -15.14 -4.80 55.52
N GLY A 44 -15.51 -4.22 54.38
CA GLY A 44 -15.92 -2.83 54.22
C GLY A 44 -16.92 -2.76 53.09
N ALA A 45 -18.14 -2.48 53.43
CA ALA A 45 -19.31 -2.49 52.59
C ALA A 45 -19.23 -1.50 51.44
N GLY A 46 -19.66 -1.95 50.25
CA GLY A 46 -20.50 -1.23 49.32
C GLY A 46 -19.92 -0.07 48.56
N GLU A 47 -19.64 -0.33 47.30
CA GLU A 47 -20.13 0.47 46.17
C GLU A 47 -19.75 -0.31 44.91
N ASP A 48 -20.73 -0.57 44.05
CA ASP A 48 -20.51 -1.11 42.70
C ASP A 48 -19.69 -0.10 41.90
N GLY A 49 -18.37 -0.18 42.04
CA GLY A 49 -17.44 0.51 41.19
C GLY A 49 -17.32 -0.24 39.88
N VAL A 50 -18.13 0.14 38.89
CA VAL A 50 -17.78 -0.08 37.49
C VAL A 50 -16.42 0.59 37.32
N GLN A 51 -15.36 -0.20 37.22
CA GLN A 51 -14.05 0.33 36.80
C GLN A 51 -14.25 0.81 35.37
N THR A 52 -14.40 2.12 35.20
CA THR A 52 -14.39 2.74 33.88
C THR A 52 -12.98 2.56 33.34
N GLU A 53 -12.81 1.69 32.35
CA GLU A 53 -11.55 1.54 31.64
C GLU A 53 -11.08 2.92 31.18
N ASN A 54 -9.78 3.21 31.36
CA ASN A 54 -9.19 4.49 30.96
C ASN A 54 -9.36 4.70 29.46
N ALA A 55 -9.53 5.96 29.04
CA ALA A 55 -9.79 6.33 27.67
C ALA A 55 -8.52 6.61 26.87
N ALA A 56 -7.47 7.10 27.54
CA ALA A 56 -6.26 7.52 26.88
C ALA A 56 -5.01 7.27 27.74
N ASP A 57 -3.86 7.24 27.09
CA ASP A 57 -2.53 7.05 27.68
C ASP A 57 -1.56 8.09 27.12
N ILE A 58 -0.71 8.64 28.00
CA ILE A 58 0.44 9.47 27.65
C ILE A 58 1.65 8.86 28.40
N ASP A 59 2.59 8.30 27.68
CA ASP A 59 3.85 7.73 28.21
C ASP A 59 3.63 6.76 29.41
N GLY A 60 2.60 5.92 29.33
CA GLY A 60 2.22 4.95 30.37
C GLY A 60 1.35 5.53 31.49
N THR A 61 1.05 6.81 31.46
CA THR A 61 0.08 7.46 32.38
C THR A 61 -1.30 7.42 31.76
N GLN A 62 -2.24 6.73 32.38
CA GLN A 62 -3.58 6.53 31.86
C GLN A 62 -4.57 7.56 32.42
N TYR A 63 -5.48 8.02 31.57
CA TYR A 63 -6.50 9.02 31.86
C TYR A 63 -7.90 8.46 31.67
N ALA A 64 -8.81 8.77 32.57
CA ALA A 64 -10.18 8.30 32.50
C ALA A 64 -10.95 8.86 31.29
N THR A 65 -10.60 10.06 30.84
CA THR A 65 -11.20 10.70 29.66
C THR A 65 -10.13 11.27 28.73
N LEU A 66 -10.46 11.36 27.43
CA LEU A 66 -9.59 12.00 26.44
C LEU A 66 -9.39 13.50 26.75
N ALA A 67 -10.43 14.17 27.26
CA ALA A 67 -10.33 15.60 27.64
C ALA A 67 -9.31 15.83 28.78
N GLU A 68 -9.25 14.94 29.75
CA GLU A 68 -8.22 14.99 30.80
C GLU A 68 -6.82 14.78 30.24
N ALA A 69 -6.64 13.79 29.35
CA ALA A 69 -5.36 13.56 28.67
C ALA A 69 -4.90 14.80 27.89
N VAL A 70 -5.77 15.40 27.08
CA VAL A 70 -5.46 16.65 26.34
C VAL A 70 -5.10 17.79 27.28
N ALA A 71 -5.82 17.96 28.40
CA ALA A 71 -5.54 19.03 29.35
C ALA A 71 -4.16 18.85 30.02
N GLN A 72 -3.74 17.62 30.30
CA GLN A 72 -2.48 17.28 30.96
C GLN A 72 -1.30 17.09 29.99
N ALA A 73 -1.57 16.96 28.69
CA ALA A 73 -0.52 16.80 27.68
C ALA A 73 0.44 17.99 27.70
N GLU A 74 1.73 17.72 27.64
CA GLU A 74 2.77 18.71 27.38
C GLU A 74 2.91 18.93 25.87
N GLU A 75 3.60 20.01 25.45
CA GLU A 75 3.91 20.25 24.04
C GLU A 75 4.69 19.09 23.43
N GLY A 76 4.25 18.60 22.28
CA GLY A 76 4.84 17.48 21.59
C GLY A 76 4.44 16.09 22.10
N ALA A 77 3.54 16.01 23.10
CA ALA A 77 3.09 14.74 23.65
C ALA A 77 2.32 13.89 22.63
N THR A 78 2.43 12.57 22.78
CA THR A 78 1.57 11.62 22.08
C THR A 78 0.49 11.10 23.01
N ILE A 79 -0.76 11.38 22.66
CA ILE A 79 -1.95 10.85 23.33
C ILE A 79 -2.43 9.64 22.54
N ARG A 80 -2.39 8.45 23.14
CA ARG A 80 -2.90 7.23 22.54
C ARG A 80 -4.25 6.86 23.10
N LEU A 81 -5.23 6.59 22.23
CA LEU A 81 -6.51 6.04 22.67
C LEU A 81 -6.36 4.58 23.11
N LEU A 82 -7.09 4.21 24.14
CA LEU A 82 -7.15 2.85 24.69
C LEU A 82 -8.50 2.17 24.42
N ARG A 83 -9.50 2.94 23.99
CA ARG A 83 -10.85 2.50 23.64
C ARG A 83 -11.59 3.58 22.85
N ASP A 84 -12.74 3.26 22.33
CA ASP A 84 -13.66 4.23 21.74
C ASP A 84 -14.08 5.29 22.78
N VAL A 85 -14.21 6.53 22.31
CA VAL A 85 -14.51 7.69 23.15
C VAL A 85 -15.75 8.41 22.63
N GLU A 86 -16.67 8.77 23.53
CA GLU A 86 -17.79 9.66 23.23
C GLU A 86 -17.50 11.08 23.75
N LEU A 87 -17.69 12.08 22.90
CA LEU A 87 -17.54 13.49 23.25
C LEU A 87 -18.90 14.14 23.47
N ASP A 88 -19.05 14.84 24.59
CA ASP A 88 -20.27 15.57 24.97
C ASP A 88 -20.15 17.04 24.54
N ALA A 89 -21.13 17.52 23.80
CA ALA A 89 -21.22 18.91 23.34
C ALA A 89 -22.33 19.71 24.02
N SER A 90 -22.82 19.24 25.17
CA SER A 90 -23.88 19.94 25.92
C SER A 90 -23.51 21.37 26.26
N GLY A 91 -24.29 22.34 25.81
CA GLY A 91 -24.05 23.77 26.08
C GLY A 91 -23.07 24.43 25.13
N LEU A 92 -22.46 23.73 24.20
CA LEU A 92 -21.59 24.32 23.20
C LEU A 92 -22.39 25.01 22.08
N VAL A 93 -21.77 26.02 21.47
CA VAL A 93 -22.36 26.83 20.40
C VAL A 93 -21.57 26.67 19.09
N ASN A 94 -22.07 27.32 18.04
CA ASN A 94 -21.43 27.30 16.74
C ASN A 94 -19.95 27.77 16.79
N GLY A 95 -19.08 27.03 16.11
CA GLY A 95 -17.64 27.31 16.05
C GLY A 95 -16.84 26.71 17.22
N GLN A 96 -17.51 26.12 18.22
CA GLN A 96 -16.83 25.36 19.27
C GLN A 96 -16.68 23.88 18.88
N GLY A 97 -15.62 23.23 19.38
CA GLY A 97 -15.40 21.79 19.29
C GLY A 97 -15.77 21.11 20.60
N ALA A 98 -16.32 19.91 20.54
CA ALA A 98 -16.52 19.09 21.74
C ALA A 98 -15.19 18.74 22.42
N LEU A 99 -14.11 18.66 21.63
CA LEU A 99 -12.74 18.68 22.10
C LEU A 99 -11.94 19.67 21.27
N THR A 100 -11.10 20.47 21.91
CA THR A 100 -10.20 21.43 21.24
C THR A 100 -8.74 21.08 21.52
N LEU A 101 -7.95 20.98 20.47
CA LEU A 101 -6.50 20.79 20.52
C LEU A 101 -5.84 22.13 20.18
N SER A 102 -5.12 22.71 21.14
CA SER A 102 -4.46 24.02 21.05
C SER A 102 -3.01 23.98 21.53
N LYS A 103 -2.43 22.79 21.56
CA LYS A 103 -1.04 22.51 21.85
C LYS A 103 -0.47 21.61 20.77
N ASP A 104 0.82 21.67 20.55
CA ASP A 104 1.52 20.71 19.70
C ASP A 104 1.38 19.30 20.28
N LEU A 105 0.80 18.38 19.54
CA LEU A 105 0.62 17.00 19.98
C LEU A 105 0.33 16.03 18.84
N THR A 106 0.51 14.76 19.13
CA THR A 106 0.01 13.65 18.30
C THR A 106 -1.18 13.00 19.01
N LEU A 107 -2.32 12.88 18.32
CA LEU A 107 -3.42 12.03 18.75
C LEU A 107 -3.42 10.75 17.92
N ASP A 108 -3.00 9.68 18.56
CA ASP A 108 -2.95 8.32 18.02
C ASP A 108 -4.22 7.58 18.43
N GLY A 109 -5.12 7.38 17.48
CA GLY A 109 -6.36 6.65 17.70
C GLY A 109 -6.16 5.16 17.92
N SER A 110 -5.04 4.58 17.49
CA SER A 110 -4.76 3.13 17.56
C SER A 110 -5.93 2.28 17.01
N GLY A 111 -6.64 2.80 15.99
CA GLY A 111 -7.82 2.18 15.39
C GLY A 111 -9.14 2.40 16.13
N HIS A 112 -9.16 3.21 17.20
CA HIS A 112 -10.37 3.52 17.95
C HIS A 112 -11.15 4.71 17.36
N THR A 113 -12.42 4.81 17.76
CA THR A 113 -13.36 5.81 17.31
C THR A 113 -13.56 6.91 18.36
N ILE A 114 -13.51 8.17 17.91
CA ILE A 114 -14.01 9.33 18.64
C ILE A 114 -15.39 9.66 18.06
N ARG A 115 -16.44 9.55 18.87
CA ARG A 115 -17.83 9.68 18.44
C ARG A 115 -18.54 10.82 19.12
N ALA A 116 -19.46 11.46 18.40
CA ALA A 116 -20.40 12.40 18.96
C ALA A 116 -21.39 11.70 19.89
N LYS A 117 -21.48 12.11 21.17
CA LYS A 117 -22.43 11.56 22.13
C LYS A 117 -23.85 11.92 21.74
N ALA A 118 -24.69 10.91 21.63
CA ALA A 118 -26.06 11.07 21.18
C ALA A 118 -26.85 12.09 22.07
N GLY A 119 -27.58 13.00 21.42
CA GLY A 119 -28.45 13.97 22.09
C GLY A 119 -27.74 15.19 22.70
N THR A 120 -26.39 15.29 22.60
CA THR A 120 -25.66 16.44 23.16
C THR A 120 -25.26 17.46 22.08
N PHE A 121 -25.13 17.04 20.84
CA PHE A 121 -24.89 17.91 19.69
C PHE A 121 -26.21 18.48 19.17
N SER A 122 -26.31 19.78 19.04
CA SER A 122 -27.48 20.44 18.43
C SER A 122 -27.03 21.33 17.29
N VAL A 123 -27.37 20.91 16.06
CA VAL A 123 -27.17 21.73 14.86
C VAL A 123 -28.53 22.30 14.47
N SER A 124 -28.66 23.61 14.48
CA SER A 124 -29.93 24.29 14.19
C SER A 124 -29.91 25.00 12.84
N GLY A 125 -31.05 24.91 12.14
CA GLY A 125 -31.31 25.63 10.89
C GLY A 125 -30.56 25.09 9.66
N ASP A 126 -30.97 25.57 8.49
CA ASP A 126 -30.36 25.19 7.19
C ASP A 126 -28.95 25.78 7.02
N ASN A 127 -28.54 26.69 7.90
CA ASN A 127 -27.21 27.35 7.88
C ASN A 127 -26.14 26.57 8.68
N GLY A 128 -26.45 25.36 9.16
CA GLY A 128 -25.48 24.50 9.83
C GLY A 128 -24.78 25.14 11.03
N THR A 129 -25.53 25.79 11.95
CA THR A 129 -24.95 26.28 13.18
C THR A 129 -24.90 25.19 14.24
N GLY A 130 -23.75 24.94 14.83
CA GLY A 130 -23.56 23.92 15.86
C GLY A 130 -22.11 23.63 16.14
N PRO A 131 -21.82 22.80 17.15
CA PRO A 131 -20.46 22.42 17.50
C PRO A 131 -19.90 21.37 16.52
N SER A 132 -18.58 21.41 16.34
CA SER A 132 -17.80 20.37 15.66
C SER A 132 -17.40 19.27 16.65
N LEU A 133 -17.02 18.11 16.15
CA LEU A 133 -16.51 17.04 17.01
C LEU A 133 -15.12 17.43 17.56
N LEU A 134 -14.17 17.74 16.68
CA LEU A 134 -12.86 18.25 17.05
C LEU A 134 -12.60 19.64 16.47
N ASN A 135 -11.92 20.49 17.22
CA ASN A 135 -11.34 21.75 16.76
C ASN A 135 -9.82 21.72 16.97
N LEU A 136 -9.06 22.21 15.98
CA LEU A 136 -7.63 22.50 16.07
C LEU A 136 -7.45 24.00 15.86
N GLN A 137 -6.69 24.66 16.73
CA GLN A 137 -6.56 26.13 16.72
C GLN A 137 -5.29 26.63 17.42
N ASP A 138 -5.16 27.96 17.50
CA ASP A 138 -4.16 28.68 18.28
C ASP A 138 -2.70 28.41 17.84
N GLY A 139 -2.49 28.08 16.57
CA GLY A 139 -1.16 27.83 16.02
C GLY A 139 -0.58 26.47 16.33
N ALA A 140 -1.36 25.55 16.96
CA ALA A 140 -0.89 24.24 17.35
C ALA A 140 -0.50 23.36 16.13
N GLU A 141 0.64 22.67 16.23
CA GLU A 141 1.08 21.63 15.29
C GLU A 141 0.52 20.28 15.75
N VAL A 142 -0.41 19.72 14.99
CA VAL A 142 -1.15 18.52 15.39
C VAL A 142 -1.04 17.41 14.36
N THR A 143 -0.69 16.21 14.82
CA THR A 143 -0.83 14.98 14.03
C THR A 143 -2.02 14.17 14.55
N LEU A 144 -2.98 13.85 13.67
CA LEU A 144 -4.01 12.84 13.92
C LEU A 144 -3.68 11.61 13.11
N ARG A 145 -3.62 10.45 13.75
CA ARG A 145 -3.34 9.19 13.03
C ARG A 145 -4.18 8.03 13.55
N ASP A 146 -4.46 7.09 12.66
CA ASP A 146 -5.14 5.83 12.96
C ASP A 146 -6.43 6.02 13.79
N VAL A 147 -7.26 7.01 13.44
CA VAL A 147 -8.47 7.40 14.20
C VAL A 147 -9.68 7.55 13.30
N THR A 148 -10.84 7.07 13.78
CA THR A 148 -12.14 7.35 13.19
C THR A 148 -12.84 8.48 13.95
N LEU A 149 -13.30 9.51 13.25
CA LEU A 149 -14.11 10.61 13.76
C LEU A 149 -15.55 10.43 13.28
N ASP A 150 -16.45 9.98 14.15
CA ASP A 150 -17.87 9.72 13.84
C ASP A 150 -18.75 10.85 14.37
N GLY A 151 -19.25 11.69 13.47
CA GLY A 151 -20.14 12.82 13.80
C GLY A 151 -21.53 12.42 14.31
N GLY A 152 -21.90 11.12 14.30
CA GLY A 152 -23.16 10.60 14.83
C GLY A 152 -24.40 11.19 14.17
N SER A 153 -24.29 11.74 12.95
CA SER A 153 -25.30 12.51 12.23
C SER A 153 -25.78 13.78 12.99
N ALA A 154 -24.99 14.24 13.94
CA ALA A 154 -25.32 15.35 14.83
C ALA A 154 -24.24 16.43 14.93
N ALA A 155 -22.95 16.07 14.89
CA ALA A 155 -21.87 17.06 14.86
C ALA A 155 -21.89 17.86 13.55
N LYS A 156 -21.60 19.14 13.62
CA LYS A 156 -21.56 20.02 12.44
C LYS A 156 -20.45 19.57 11.48
N HIS A 157 -19.22 19.45 11.98
CA HIS A 157 -18.04 18.97 11.28
C HIS A 157 -17.37 17.87 12.12
N GLY A 158 -16.70 16.93 11.47
CA GLY A 158 -15.85 15.96 12.16
C GLY A 158 -14.59 16.65 12.67
N LEU A 159 -13.90 17.36 11.78
CA LEU A 159 -12.70 18.12 12.11
C LEU A 159 -12.82 19.55 11.58
N ASN A 160 -12.61 20.51 12.45
CA ASN A 160 -12.57 21.93 12.10
C ASN A 160 -11.19 22.49 12.50
N ILE A 161 -10.42 22.90 11.50
CA ILE A 161 -9.08 23.46 11.66
C ILE A 161 -9.17 24.97 11.42
N TYR A 162 -8.79 25.76 12.40
CA TYR A 162 -8.89 27.20 12.34
C TYR A 162 -7.63 27.86 12.86
N HIS A 163 -6.78 28.39 11.96
CA HIS A 163 -5.50 29.00 12.29
C HIS A 163 -4.62 28.13 13.21
N ALA A 164 -4.61 26.83 12.96
CA ALA A 164 -3.62 25.94 13.52
C ALA A 164 -2.25 26.15 12.86
N GLY A 165 -1.22 25.55 13.41
CA GLY A 165 0.10 25.43 12.79
C GLY A 165 0.06 24.42 11.63
N MET A 166 1.09 23.61 11.51
CA MET A 166 1.06 22.49 10.56
C MET A 166 0.21 21.35 11.11
N VAL A 167 -0.74 20.86 10.32
CA VAL A 167 -1.56 19.71 10.67
C VAL A 167 -1.25 18.53 9.76
N THR A 168 -1.12 17.33 10.32
CA THR A 168 -0.92 16.08 9.57
C THR A 168 -2.05 15.11 9.89
N LEU A 169 -2.67 14.54 8.85
CA LEU A 169 -3.65 13.46 8.96
C LEU A 169 -3.07 12.21 8.31
N GLU A 170 -2.96 11.13 9.08
CA GLU A 170 -2.43 9.84 8.64
C GLU A 170 -3.47 8.74 8.93
N ASN A 171 -4.02 8.11 7.90
CA ASN A 171 -5.00 7.04 8.06
C ASN A 171 -6.19 7.45 8.96
N VAL A 172 -6.85 8.57 8.61
CA VAL A 172 -7.99 9.13 9.36
C VAL A 172 -9.29 8.86 8.61
N GLU A 173 -10.31 8.40 9.31
CA GLU A 173 -11.67 8.31 8.79
C GLU A 173 -12.55 9.39 9.43
N ILE A 174 -13.36 10.10 8.61
CA ILE A 174 -14.35 11.08 9.10
C ILE A 174 -15.71 10.77 8.52
N SER A 175 -16.67 10.46 9.38
CA SER A 175 -17.98 10.00 8.92
C SER A 175 -19.15 10.65 9.65
N ASN A 176 -20.32 10.57 9.02
CA ASN A 176 -21.62 10.91 9.59
C ASN A 176 -21.70 12.32 10.15
N CYS A 177 -21.07 13.31 9.52
CA CYS A 177 -21.19 14.71 9.91
C CYS A 177 -22.39 15.37 9.20
N ARG A 178 -23.02 16.31 9.88
CA ARG A 178 -24.20 17.00 9.34
C ARG A 178 -23.86 18.01 8.24
N TRP A 179 -22.59 18.43 8.18
CA TRP A 179 -22.04 19.34 7.17
C TRP A 179 -20.76 18.75 6.58
N TYR A 180 -19.66 19.51 6.61
CA TYR A 180 -18.39 19.03 6.08
C TYR A 180 -17.74 17.98 6.99
N ALA A 181 -17.12 17.00 6.40
CA ALA A 181 -16.23 16.11 7.13
C ALA A 181 -15.08 16.93 7.75
N LEU A 182 -14.43 17.75 6.93
CA LEU A 182 -13.24 18.53 7.28
C LEU A 182 -13.38 19.97 6.81
N VAL A 183 -13.04 20.94 7.67
CA VAL A 183 -12.94 22.36 7.34
C VAL A 183 -11.53 22.84 7.68
N VAL A 184 -10.88 23.53 6.72
CA VAL A 184 -9.50 24.02 6.85
C VAL A 184 -9.46 25.53 6.58
N ASN A 185 -9.09 26.29 7.59
CA ASN A 185 -9.04 27.75 7.52
C ASN A 185 -7.67 28.26 7.97
N GLY A 186 -6.92 28.88 7.06
CA GLY A 186 -5.66 29.58 7.37
C GLY A 186 -4.57 28.67 7.93
N THR A 187 -4.47 27.44 7.42
CA THR A 187 -3.61 26.37 7.97
C THR A 187 -2.85 25.68 6.85
N GLU A 188 -1.69 25.13 7.17
CA GLU A 188 -0.97 24.17 6.34
C GLU A 188 -1.37 22.75 6.76
N LEU A 189 -1.90 21.97 5.81
CA LEU A 189 -2.42 20.62 6.05
C LEU A 189 -1.80 19.60 5.09
N SER A 190 -1.22 18.55 5.65
CA SER A 190 -0.79 17.36 4.93
C SER A 190 -1.69 16.19 5.24
N VAL A 191 -2.18 15.50 4.21
CA VAL A 191 -3.09 14.36 4.34
C VAL A 191 -2.51 13.16 3.63
N ASP A 192 -2.38 12.06 4.35
CA ASP A 192 -2.07 10.73 3.80
C ASP A 192 -3.05 9.70 4.36
N GLY A 193 -3.98 9.22 3.51
CA GLY A 193 -4.96 8.21 3.92
C GLY A 193 -6.21 8.78 4.62
N LEU A 194 -6.79 9.89 4.16
CA LEU A 194 -8.11 10.34 4.63
C LEU A 194 -9.24 9.61 3.91
N THR A 195 -10.16 9.01 4.66
CA THR A 195 -11.41 8.47 4.14
C THR A 195 -12.59 9.24 4.70
N THR A 196 -13.56 9.61 3.85
CA THR A 196 -14.80 10.25 4.32
C THR A 196 -16.03 9.53 3.81
N SER A 197 -17.09 9.48 4.63
CA SER A 197 -18.35 8.83 4.24
C SER A 197 -19.55 9.35 5.05
N GLY A 198 -20.71 9.42 4.40
CA GLY A 198 -21.96 9.77 5.08
C GLY A 198 -22.06 11.20 5.60
N ASN A 199 -21.17 12.10 5.18
CA ASN A 199 -21.21 13.53 5.46
C ASN A 199 -22.07 14.25 4.40
N GLN A 200 -22.54 15.47 4.68
CA GLN A 200 -23.25 16.23 3.67
C GLN A 200 -22.30 16.69 2.54
N TRP A 201 -21.10 17.13 2.90
CA TRP A 201 -20.00 17.51 2.02
C TRP A 201 -18.66 17.00 2.54
N GLY A 202 -17.68 16.85 1.66
CA GLY A 202 -16.34 16.37 2.01
C GLY A 202 -15.49 17.41 2.74
N VAL A 203 -14.64 18.12 2.01
CA VAL A 203 -13.64 19.06 2.56
C VAL A 203 -13.89 20.48 2.07
N ASN A 204 -13.86 21.44 2.99
CA ASN A 204 -13.85 22.86 2.68
C ASN A 204 -12.47 23.45 2.98
N ILE A 205 -11.88 24.18 2.02
CA ILE A 205 -10.55 24.80 2.13
C ILE A 205 -10.71 26.30 1.90
N ASP A 206 -10.31 27.11 2.88
CA ASP A 206 -10.52 28.56 2.85
C ASP A 206 -9.33 29.34 3.47
N ARG A 207 -9.35 30.66 3.36
CA ARG A 207 -8.50 31.64 4.05
C ARG A 207 -7.00 31.43 3.88
N GLY A 208 -6.54 31.18 2.66
CA GLY A 208 -5.12 31.03 2.35
C GLY A 208 -4.49 29.73 2.87
N SER A 209 -5.30 28.73 3.18
CA SER A 209 -4.81 27.40 3.57
C SER A 209 -3.97 26.79 2.47
N ARG A 210 -2.95 26.02 2.85
CA ARG A 210 -2.13 25.20 1.96
C ARG A 210 -2.35 23.74 2.29
N VAL A 211 -2.94 23.00 1.36
CA VAL A 211 -3.39 21.62 1.59
C VAL A 211 -2.82 20.68 0.55
N THR A 212 -2.26 19.57 1.01
CA THR A 212 -1.81 18.47 0.15
C THR A 212 -2.53 17.19 0.51
N PHE A 213 -3.11 16.52 -0.50
CA PHE A 213 -3.76 15.22 -0.36
C PHE A 213 -2.97 14.12 -1.06
N ALA A 214 -2.69 13.05 -0.31
CA ALA A 214 -2.25 11.77 -0.84
C ALA A 214 -3.16 10.66 -0.30
N ASN A 215 -3.42 9.64 -1.11
CA ASN A 215 -4.18 8.43 -0.73
C ASN A 215 -5.56 8.70 -0.08
N ALA A 216 -6.21 9.81 -0.42
CA ALA A 216 -7.51 10.14 0.13
C ALA A 216 -8.66 9.53 -0.67
N ALA A 217 -9.75 9.15 0.01
CA ALA A 217 -10.99 8.68 -0.57
C ALA A 217 -12.16 9.51 -0.03
N ILE A 218 -12.57 10.53 -0.78
CA ILE A 218 -13.62 11.48 -0.38
C ILE A 218 -14.91 11.12 -1.12
N ALA A 219 -15.86 10.49 -0.43
CA ALA A 219 -17.04 9.88 -1.04
C ALA A 219 -18.17 10.88 -1.35
N GLU A 220 -18.18 12.05 -0.72
CA GLU A 220 -19.23 13.06 -0.89
C GLU A 220 -19.21 13.68 -2.29
N GLY A 221 -20.39 14.05 -2.82
CA GLY A 221 -20.55 14.62 -4.16
C GLY A 221 -19.73 15.89 -4.38
N ASP A 222 -19.68 16.78 -3.39
CA ASP A 222 -18.73 17.90 -3.34
C ASP A 222 -17.54 17.46 -2.48
N SER A 223 -16.60 16.73 -3.08
CA SER A 223 -15.48 16.13 -2.34
C SER A 223 -14.54 17.21 -1.80
N ILE A 224 -14.16 18.17 -2.65
CA ILE A 224 -13.35 19.32 -2.23
C ILE A 224 -13.98 20.60 -2.75
N VAL A 225 -14.26 21.53 -1.83
CA VAL A 225 -14.68 22.89 -2.11
C VAL A 225 -13.54 23.84 -1.72
N PHE A 226 -12.91 24.44 -2.71
CA PHE A 226 -11.85 25.43 -2.53
C PHE A 226 -12.45 26.84 -2.64
N GLU A 227 -12.56 27.54 -1.52
CA GLU A 227 -13.17 28.88 -1.48
C GLU A 227 -12.18 30.01 -1.79
N GLY A 228 -10.89 29.81 -1.51
CA GLY A 228 -9.80 30.68 -1.95
C GLY A 228 -10.04 32.18 -1.72
N GLN A 229 -10.52 32.57 -0.55
CA GLN A 229 -10.73 34.00 -0.20
C GLN A 229 -9.42 34.78 -0.18
N ASP A 230 -8.30 34.12 -0.21
CA ASP A 230 -6.96 34.67 -0.23
C ASP A 230 -6.16 34.04 -1.36
N ALA A 231 -5.54 34.86 -2.20
CA ALA A 231 -4.72 34.41 -3.34
C ALA A 231 -3.48 33.56 -2.93
N SER A 232 -3.15 33.49 -1.65
CA SER A 232 -2.05 32.64 -1.13
C SER A 232 -2.45 31.19 -0.88
N GLY A 233 -3.75 30.86 -0.95
CA GLY A 233 -4.23 29.49 -0.76
C GLY A 233 -3.80 28.55 -1.87
N SER A 234 -3.54 27.30 -1.51
CA SER A 234 -3.21 26.25 -2.48
C SER A 234 -3.76 24.90 -2.09
N LEU A 235 -4.11 24.11 -3.12
CA LEU A 235 -4.47 22.72 -3.02
C LEU A 235 -3.58 21.90 -3.95
N THR A 236 -2.96 20.85 -3.44
CA THR A 236 -2.25 19.85 -4.24
C THR A 236 -2.89 18.49 -4.03
N VAL A 237 -3.21 17.80 -5.12
CA VAL A 237 -3.74 16.43 -5.12
C VAL A 237 -2.71 15.51 -5.77
N GLU A 238 -2.08 14.67 -4.97
CA GLU A 238 -1.07 13.72 -5.44
C GLU A 238 -1.70 12.36 -5.83
N SER A 239 -2.69 11.91 -5.08
CA SER A 239 -3.39 10.64 -5.32
C SER A 239 -4.73 10.62 -4.60
N GLY A 240 -5.55 9.59 -4.85
CA GLY A 240 -6.82 9.40 -4.15
C GLY A 240 -8.02 9.33 -5.10
N SER A 241 -9.23 9.37 -4.52
CA SER A 241 -10.49 9.30 -5.24
C SER A 241 -11.46 10.40 -4.78
N TYR A 242 -11.97 11.17 -5.71
CA TYR A 242 -12.80 12.35 -5.47
C TYR A 242 -13.97 12.40 -6.46
N GLN A 243 -15.18 12.78 -6.02
CA GLN A 243 -16.31 12.99 -6.92
C GLN A 243 -16.18 14.33 -7.67
N ASN A 244 -15.99 15.43 -6.93
CA ASN A 244 -15.79 16.74 -7.51
C ASN A 244 -14.69 17.52 -6.75
N ILE A 245 -13.85 18.23 -7.51
CA ILE A 245 -12.99 19.29 -7.01
C ILE A 245 -13.49 20.57 -7.65
N LYS A 246 -13.98 21.49 -6.83
CA LYS A 246 -14.55 22.74 -7.33
C LYS A 246 -14.06 23.95 -6.56
N THR A 247 -13.99 25.09 -7.24
CA THR A 247 -13.84 26.38 -6.60
C THR A 247 -15.21 27.01 -6.35
N GLN A 248 -15.35 27.79 -5.28
CA GLN A 248 -16.61 28.43 -4.91
C GLN A 248 -16.36 29.74 -4.15
N GLY A 249 -17.36 30.63 -4.18
CA GLY A 249 -17.35 31.86 -3.41
C GLY A 249 -16.75 33.06 -4.12
N GLY A 250 -16.57 34.17 -3.41
CA GLY A 250 -16.00 35.41 -3.94
C GLY A 250 -14.47 35.37 -4.02
N SER A 251 -13.89 34.27 -4.49
CA SER A 251 -12.47 34.01 -4.42
C SER A 251 -11.66 35.03 -5.21
N THR A 252 -10.60 35.51 -4.58
CA THR A 252 -9.61 36.40 -5.20
C THR A 252 -8.50 35.65 -5.92
N GLY A 253 -8.56 34.32 -5.98
CA GLY A 253 -7.56 33.49 -6.62
C GLY A 253 -7.18 32.26 -5.80
N GLY A 254 -5.91 31.88 -5.87
CA GLY A 254 -5.34 30.67 -5.31
C GLY A 254 -4.98 29.67 -6.39
N THR A 255 -4.30 28.60 -6.02
CA THR A 255 -3.81 27.60 -6.96
C THR A 255 -4.30 26.20 -6.60
N ILE A 256 -4.69 25.44 -7.61
CA ILE A 256 -5.00 24.00 -7.48
C ILE A 256 -4.11 23.23 -8.45
N VAL A 257 -3.40 22.23 -7.94
CA VAL A 257 -2.56 21.33 -8.74
C VAL A 257 -3.05 19.89 -8.55
N ILE A 258 -3.39 19.22 -9.64
CA ILE A 258 -3.78 17.82 -9.66
C ILE A 258 -2.70 17.04 -10.39
N ASN A 259 -1.87 16.33 -9.61
CA ASN A 259 -0.77 15.50 -10.11
C ASN A 259 -1.20 14.04 -10.32
N GLY A 260 -2.27 13.61 -9.65
CA GLY A 260 -2.70 12.21 -9.70
C GLY A 260 -4.10 11.99 -9.13
N GLY A 261 -4.45 10.72 -8.94
CA GLY A 261 -5.75 10.30 -8.43
C GLY A 261 -6.85 10.20 -9.49
N THR A 262 -8.06 9.85 -9.03
CA THR A 262 -9.26 9.81 -9.85
C THR A 262 -10.24 10.88 -9.38
N VAL A 263 -10.64 11.76 -10.28
CA VAL A 263 -11.54 12.89 -10.01
C VAL A 263 -12.76 12.79 -10.92
N GLY A 264 -13.97 12.84 -10.35
CA GLY A 264 -15.19 12.87 -11.15
C GLY A 264 -15.26 14.12 -12.04
N SER A 265 -15.19 15.31 -11.43
CA SER A 265 -15.18 16.57 -12.19
C SER A 265 -14.28 17.62 -11.58
N VAL A 266 -13.73 18.50 -12.43
CA VAL A 266 -12.95 19.68 -12.03
C VAL A 266 -13.65 20.93 -12.54
N VAL A 267 -14.08 21.81 -11.60
CA VAL A 267 -14.87 23.00 -11.94
C VAL A 267 -14.24 24.24 -11.33
N ASN A 268 -13.93 25.22 -12.17
CA ASN A 268 -13.43 26.53 -11.74
C ASN A 268 -14.47 27.63 -12.00
N ASP A 269 -15.11 28.10 -10.93
CA ASP A 269 -16.09 29.19 -11.00
C ASP A 269 -15.53 30.52 -10.46
N THR A 270 -14.21 30.61 -10.25
CA THR A 270 -13.56 31.74 -9.56
C THR A 270 -12.34 32.26 -10.34
N ALA A 271 -11.51 33.06 -9.69
CA ALA A 271 -10.24 33.52 -10.24
C ALA A 271 -9.05 32.58 -9.96
N ALA A 272 -9.30 31.36 -9.45
CA ALA A 272 -8.25 30.40 -9.14
C ALA A 272 -7.56 29.90 -10.42
N GLU A 273 -6.28 29.54 -10.28
CA GLU A 273 -5.50 28.88 -11.32
C GLU A 273 -5.44 27.38 -11.02
N ILE A 274 -5.95 26.56 -11.95
CA ILE A 274 -5.96 25.09 -11.81
C ILE A 274 -4.99 24.51 -12.82
N THR A 275 -4.11 23.62 -12.38
CA THR A 275 -3.24 22.83 -13.25
C THR A 275 -3.54 21.34 -13.07
N ILE A 276 -3.81 20.64 -14.17
CA ILE A 276 -3.96 19.18 -14.20
C ILE A 276 -2.75 18.63 -14.93
N SER A 277 -1.83 18.01 -14.19
CA SER A 277 -0.60 17.42 -14.71
C SER A 277 -0.64 15.89 -14.78
N GLY A 278 -1.64 15.26 -14.16
CA GLY A 278 -1.79 13.81 -14.12
C GLY A 278 -3.15 13.36 -13.58
N GLY A 279 -3.26 12.07 -13.30
CA GLY A 279 -4.48 11.45 -12.80
C GLY A 279 -5.53 11.16 -13.89
N THR A 280 -6.74 10.82 -13.45
CA THR A 280 -7.87 10.52 -14.33
C THR A 280 -9.07 11.37 -13.97
N VAL A 281 -9.60 12.15 -14.92
CA VAL A 281 -10.85 12.90 -14.78
C VAL A 281 -11.95 12.15 -15.51
N THR A 282 -12.91 11.60 -14.75
CA THR A 282 -13.98 10.74 -15.27
C THR A 282 -15.26 11.48 -15.68
N GLY A 283 -15.34 12.79 -15.43
CA GLY A 283 -16.44 13.67 -15.81
C GLY A 283 -15.93 14.91 -16.55
N GLN A 284 -16.51 16.05 -16.20
CA GLN A 284 -16.20 17.31 -16.92
C GLN A 284 -15.00 18.05 -16.34
N VAL A 285 -14.31 18.78 -17.22
CA VAL A 285 -13.43 19.90 -16.90
C VAL A 285 -14.13 21.17 -17.35
N ALA A 286 -14.39 22.11 -16.45
CA ALA A 286 -15.16 23.32 -16.77
C ALA A 286 -14.56 24.56 -16.09
N ASN A 287 -14.45 25.66 -16.84
CA ASN A 287 -14.01 26.96 -16.35
C ASN A 287 -15.05 28.02 -16.71
N SER A 288 -15.83 28.47 -15.74
CA SER A 288 -16.75 29.60 -15.87
C SER A 288 -16.28 30.85 -15.12
N GLY A 289 -15.22 30.72 -14.32
CA GLY A 289 -14.60 31.81 -13.58
C GLY A 289 -13.69 32.70 -14.43
N SER A 290 -13.07 33.66 -13.76
CA SER A 290 -12.06 34.54 -14.39
C SER A 290 -10.63 33.98 -14.33
N GLY A 291 -10.42 32.90 -13.60
CA GLY A 291 -9.16 32.17 -13.54
C GLY A 291 -8.92 31.28 -14.73
N SER A 292 -7.98 30.38 -14.63
CA SER A 292 -7.60 29.47 -15.71
C SER A 292 -7.62 28.00 -15.27
N ILE A 293 -7.83 27.11 -16.24
CA ILE A 293 -7.50 25.71 -16.12
C ILE A 293 -6.43 25.41 -17.19
N SER A 294 -5.34 24.77 -16.77
CA SER A 294 -4.27 24.34 -17.65
C SER A 294 -4.10 22.83 -17.52
N VAL A 295 -4.23 22.10 -18.63
CA VAL A 295 -4.02 20.66 -18.70
C VAL A 295 -2.68 20.40 -19.36
N THR A 296 -1.79 19.70 -18.65
CA THR A 296 -0.46 19.34 -19.14
C THR A 296 -0.21 17.83 -19.14
N GLY A 297 -1.13 17.05 -18.55
CA GLY A 297 -1.09 15.59 -18.50
C GLY A 297 -2.39 15.00 -17.96
N GLY A 298 -2.47 13.68 -17.84
CA GLY A 298 -3.62 12.96 -17.32
C GLY A 298 -4.54 12.37 -18.39
N SER A 299 -5.53 11.60 -17.92
CA SER A 299 -6.52 10.90 -18.74
C SER A 299 -7.92 11.47 -18.50
N PHE A 300 -8.75 11.56 -19.53
CA PHE A 300 -10.02 12.27 -19.48
C PHE A 300 -11.16 11.47 -20.13
N ALA A 301 -12.36 11.62 -19.60
CA ALA A 301 -13.57 11.04 -20.18
C ALA A 301 -14.02 11.73 -21.48
N THR A 302 -13.50 12.92 -21.79
CA THR A 302 -13.76 13.69 -23.00
C THR A 302 -12.47 14.03 -23.72
N ALA A 303 -12.54 14.14 -25.04
CA ALA A 303 -11.45 14.67 -25.87
C ALA A 303 -11.53 16.20 -26.08
N GLU A 304 -12.55 16.87 -25.57
CA GLU A 304 -12.77 18.32 -25.69
C GLU A 304 -11.92 19.08 -24.65
N LEU A 305 -10.61 19.14 -24.90
CA LEU A 305 -9.61 19.74 -24.01
C LEU A 305 -8.86 20.93 -24.64
N GLU A 306 -9.20 21.30 -25.87
CA GLU A 306 -8.47 22.31 -26.65
C GLU A 306 -8.40 23.67 -25.98
N ASP A 307 -9.45 24.03 -25.22
CA ASP A 307 -9.52 25.31 -24.48
C ASP A 307 -8.63 25.32 -23.21
N PHE A 308 -8.10 24.16 -22.81
CA PHE A 308 -7.37 23.98 -21.56
C PHE A 308 -5.89 23.61 -21.75
N ILE A 309 -5.43 23.43 -22.99
CA ILE A 309 -4.03 23.07 -23.29
C ILE A 309 -3.26 24.24 -23.91
N ASP A 310 -1.95 24.23 -23.74
CA ASP A 310 -1.01 24.98 -24.58
C ASP A 310 -0.63 24.12 -25.80
N PRO A 311 -1.12 24.41 -27.00
CA PRO A 311 -0.92 23.56 -28.17
C PRO A 311 0.55 23.46 -28.62
N ASP A 312 1.41 24.37 -28.19
CA ASP A 312 2.85 24.33 -28.49
C ASP A 312 3.61 23.36 -27.54
N ARG A 313 2.98 22.94 -26.46
CA ARG A 313 3.60 22.13 -25.40
C ARG A 313 2.85 20.82 -25.10
N THR A 314 1.54 20.83 -25.23
CA THR A 314 0.68 19.70 -24.88
C THR A 314 -0.08 19.21 -26.09
N ILE A 315 -0.07 17.91 -26.28
CA ILE A 315 -0.85 17.21 -27.31
C ILE A 315 -1.98 16.42 -26.67
N ILE A 316 -3.04 16.21 -27.45
CA ILE A 316 -4.15 15.33 -27.08
C ILE A 316 -4.03 14.02 -27.84
N LEU A 317 -3.97 12.93 -27.12
CA LEU A 317 -4.12 11.57 -27.64
C LEU A 317 -5.58 11.18 -27.49
N THR A 318 -6.31 11.16 -28.60
CA THR A 318 -7.70 10.67 -28.62
C THR A 318 -7.69 9.15 -28.54
N LEU A 319 -8.48 8.57 -27.66
CA LEU A 319 -8.49 7.14 -27.35
C LEU A 319 -9.76 6.48 -27.89
N GLU A 320 -9.65 5.82 -29.02
CA GLU A 320 -10.73 5.05 -29.63
C GLU A 320 -10.82 3.66 -29.01
N LEU A 321 -11.78 3.50 -28.11
CA LEU A 321 -11.93 2.29 -27.28
C LEU A 321 -12.55 1.12 -28.04
N GLY A 322 -13.33 1.39 -29.08
CA GLY A 322 -14.17 0.42 -29.75
C GLY A 322 -15.55 0.24 -29.10
N GLU A 323 -16.47 -0.39 -29.82
CA GLU A 323 -17.86 -0.55 -29.40
C GLU A 323 -17.98 -1.40 -28.14
N GLY A 324 -18.74 -0.90 -27.14
CA GLY A 324 -19.01 -1.58 -25.89
C GLY A 324 -17.85 -1.53 -24.87
N ALA A 325 -16.78 -0.77 -25.14
CA ALA A 325 -15.71 -0.55 -24.19
C ALA A 325 -15.93 0.72 -23.36
N ALA A 326 -15.38 0.73 -22.14
CA ALA A 326 -15.40 1.84 -21.20
C ALA A 326 -13.98 2.21 -20.78
N GLY A 327 -13.73 3.51 -20.58
CA GLY A 327 -12.45 4.04 -20.19
C GLY A 327 -12.30 5.52 -20.50
N ALA A 328 -11.09 6.06 -20.39
CA ALA A 328 -10.79 7.43 -20.81
C ALA A 328 -10.93 7.58 -22.33
N ALA A 329 -11.50 8.69 -22.79
CA ALA A 329 -11.63 9.03 -24.20
C ALA A 329 -10.43 9.83 -24.74
N ALA A 330 -9.64 10.42 -23.84
CA ALA A 330 -8.44 11.16 -24.20
C ALA A 330 -7.37 11.09 -23.12
N MET A 331 -6.15 11.36 -23.53
CA MET A 331 -4.99 11.58 -22.66
C MET A 331 -4.23 12.82 -23.13
N ALA A 332 -3.88 13.69 -22.20
CA ALA A 332 -2.97 14.79 -22.48
C ALA A 332 -1.52 14.35 -22.22
N ALA A 333 -0.61 14.73 -23.11
CA ALA A 333 0.80 14.40 -23.02
C ALA A 333 1.68 15.56 -23.49
N THR A 334 2.93 15.61 -23.05
CA THR A 334 3.89 16.62 -23.49
C THR A 334 4.34 16.32 -24.91
N SER A 335 4.23 17.31 -25.82
CA SER A 335 4.73 17.21 -27.19
C SER A 335 6.22 16.89 -27.23
N GLY A 336 6.63 15.91 -28.02
CA GLY A 336 8.02 15.50 -28.17
C GLY A 336 8.61 14.74 -27.00
N ALA A 337 7.80 14.36 -26.01
CA ALA A 337 8.24 13.51 -24.89
C ALA A 337 7.57 12.14 -24.95
N ALA A 338 8.08 11.18 -24.16
CA ALA A 338 7.47 9.88 -23.98
C ALA A 338 6.08 10.03 -23.35
N VAL A 339 5.08 9.29 -23.85
CA VAL A 339 3.68 9.45 -23.43
C VAL A 339 3.42 8.98 -22.00
N GLY A 340 4.33 8.18 -21.44
CA GLY A 340 4.16 7.64 -20.10
C GLY A 340 3.10 6.53 -20.01
N THR A 341 2.54 6.34 -18.84
CA THR A 341 1.53 5.30 -18.59
C THR A 341 0.23 5.59 -19.32
N LEU A 342 -0.13 4.71 -20.25
CA LEU A 342 -1.38 4.79 -21.00
C LEU A 342 -2.53 4.17 -20.16
N PRO A 343 -3.75 4.72 -20.25
CA PRO A 343 -4.90 4.16 -19.55
C PRO A 343 -5.26 2.78 -20.10
N THR A 344 -5.76 1.90 -19.21
CA THR A 344 -6.25 0.57 -19.58
C THR A 344 -7.77 0.61 -19.61
N PRO A 345 -8.42 0.53 -20.79
CA PRO A 345 -9.87 0.48 -20.90
C PRO A 345 -10.40 -0.92 -20.59
N GLU A 346 -11.71 -1.00 -20.33
CA GLU A 346 -12.41 -2.26 -20.07
C GLU A 346 -13.46 -2.54 -21.15
N ARG A 347 -13.61 -3.82 -21.50
CA ARG A 347 -14.66 -4.28 -22.42
C ARG A 347 -15.15 -5.66 -22.00
N SER A 348 -16.47 -5.76 -21.74
CA SER A 348 -17.08 -7.03 -21.33
C SER A 348 -16.85 -8.11 -22.38
N GLY A 349 -16.37 -9.27 -21.99
CA GLY A 349 -16.06 -10.40 -22.84
C GLY A 349 -14.75 -10.29 -23.64
N TYR A 350 -13.92 -9.26 -23.38
CA TYR A 350 -12.65 -9.06 -24.07
C TYR A 350 -11.52 -8.76 -23.10
N ALA A 351 -10.31 -9.14 -23.46
CA ALA A 351 -9.07 -8.72 -22.81
C ALA A 351 -8.43 -7.59 -23.63
N PHE A 352 -7.92 -6.56 -22.95
CA PHE A 352 -7.22 -5.47 -23.59
C PHE A 352 -5.84 -5.93 -24.10
N ALA A 353 -5.58 -5.77 -25.39
CA ALA A 353 -4.35 -6.22 -26.05
C ALA A 353 -3.35 -5.07 -26.31
N GLY A 354 -3.70 -3.83 -25.95
CA GLY A 354 -2.82 -2.67 -26.10
C GLY A 354 -3.37 -1.57 -27.00
N TRP A 355 -2.66 -0.44 -27.02
CA TRP A 355 -2.92 0.71 -27.87
C TRP A 355 -2.11 0.63 -29.17
N TYR A 356 -2.70 1.09 -30.26
CA TYR A 356 -2.09 1.07 -31.59
C TYR A 356 -2.35 2.38 -32.34
N THR A 357 -1.46 2.73 -33.28
CA THR A 357 -1.57 3.95 -34.10
C THR A 357 -2.61 3.86 -35.23
N ALA A 358 -3.24 2.72 -35.44
CA ALA A 358 -4.32 2.52 -36.40
C ALA A 358 -5.25 1.39 -35.92
N ALA A 359 -6.51 1.43 -36.34
CA ALA A 359 -7.52 0.42 -36.01
C ALA A 359 -7.11 -0.97 -36.50
N ASP A 360 -6.63 -1.05 -37.76
CA ASP A 360 -6.06 -2.26 -38.36
C ASP A 360 -4.61 -2.03 -38.76
N GLY A 361 -3.72 -2.95 -38.40
CA GLY A 361 -2.26 -2.75 -38.56
C GLY A 361 -1.73 -1.67 -37.61
N GLY A 362 -0.85 -0.80 -38.06
CA GLY A 362 -0.23 0.23 -37.22
C GLY A 362 0.83 -0.33 -36.25
N THR A 363 1.40 0.55 -35.48
CA THR A 363 2.45 0.23 -34.50
C THR A 363 1.86 0.21 -33.10
N ALA A 364 2.27 -0.74 -32.28
CA ALA A 364 1.93 -0.76 -30.86
C ALA A 364 2.53 0.47 -30.16
N VAL A 365 1.74 1.07 -29.28
CA VAL A 365 2.11 2.26 -28.50
C VAL A 365 2.45 1.82 -27.10
N THR A 366 3.64 2.18 -26.63
CA THR A 366 4.14 1.91 -25.29
C THR A 366 4.35 3.20 -24.52
N ALA A 367 4.66 3.12 -23.25
CA ALA A 367 4.99 4.28 -22.41
C ALA A 367 6.14 5.15 -22.98
N ASP A 368 7.09 4.55 -23.71
CA ASP A 368 8.25 5.23 -24.31
C ASP A 368 7.94 5.84 -25.69
N THR A 369 6.74 5.63 -26.22
CA THR A 369 6.35 6.19 -27.54
C THR A 369 6.28 7.72 -27.46
N VAL A 370 6.78 8.40 -28.49
CA VAL A 370 6.81 9.86 -28.61
C VAL A 370 5.89 10.32 -29.73
N PHE A 371 5.10 11.35 -29.47
CA PHE A 371 4.28 12.03 -30.47
C PHE A 371 4.54 13.55 -30.43
N ASP A 372 4.58 14.19 -31.60
CA ASP A 372 4.80 15.63 -31.75
C ASP A 372 3.49 16.39 -32.05
N ALA A 373 2.38 15.69 -32.23
CA ALA A 373 1.08 16.26 -32.58
C ALA A 373 -0.07 15.41 -32.07
N ASN A 374 -1.26 16.01 -31.98
CA ASN A 374 -2.50 15.31 -31.65
C ASN A 374 -2.64 14.04 -32.49
N THR A 375 -2.91 12.93 -31.86
CA THR A 375 -2.92 11.60 -32.49
C THR A 375 -4.08 10.77 -31.94
N THR A 376 -4.70 9.98 -32.82
CA THR A 376 -5.70 9.00 -32.38
C THR A 376 -5.06 7.64 -32.17
N LEU A 377 -5.29 7.06 -31.01
CA LEU A 377 -4.87 5.72 -30.62
C LEU A 377 -6.08 4.79 -30.58
N TYR A 378 -5.90 3.56 -31.01
CA TYR A 378 -6.94 2.56 -31.13
C TYR A 378 -6.69 1.41 -30.17
N ALA A 379 -7.66 1.13 -29.29
CA ALA A 379 -7.64 -0.04 -28.43
C ALA A 379 -7.81 -1.32 -29.25
N ARG A 380 -6.99 -2.31 -28.99
CA ARG A 380 -7.20 -3.66 -29.53
C ARG A 380 -7.62 -4.62 -28.45
N TRP A 381 -8.43 -5.57 -28.86
CA TRP A 381 -9.10 -6.49 -27.97
C TRP A 381 -8.94 -7.92 -28.46
N THR A 382 -8.78 -8.84 -27.52
CA THR A 382 -8.85 -10.28 -27.75
C THR A 382 -10.13 -10.78 -27.10
N GLU A 383 -10.96 -11.53 -27.82
CA GLU A 383 -12.14 -12.15 -27.21
C GLU A 383 -11.73 -13.05 -26.02
N LYS A 384 -12.36 -12.82 -24.87
CA LYS A 384 -12.39 -13.80 -23.79
C LYS A 384 -13.29 -14.95 -24.25
N SER A 385 -12.97 -16.20 -23.93
CA SER A 385 -13.89 -17.31 -24.19
C SER A 385 -15.27 -17.03 -23.57
N GLU A 386 -16.35 -17.53 -24.17
CA GLU A 386 -17.75 -17.23 -23.78
C GLU A 386 -18.07 -17.47 -22.30
N ASP A 387 -17.20 -18.17 -21.58
CA ASP A 387 -17.32 -18.48 -20.16
C ASP A 387 -16.39 -17.66 -19.24
N GLY A 388 -15.65 -16.68 -19.76
CA GLY A 388 -14.65 -15.92 -18.95
C GLY A 388 -13.39 -16.69 -18.59
N GLU A 389 -13.36 -17.99 -18.86
CA GLU A 389 -12.28 -18.89 -18.49
C GLU A 389 -11.07 -18.76 -19.44
N HIS A 390 -9.88 -18.69 -18.86
CA HIS A 390 -8.61 -18.69 -19.55
C HIS A 390 -8.04 -20.11 -19.68
N LEU A 391 -7.38 -20.39 -20.81
CA LEU A 391 -6.79 -21.71 -21.08
C LEU A 391 -5.58 -21.99 -20.17
N ILE A 392 -5.51 -23.19 -19.63
CA ILE A 392 -4.35 -23.70 -18.91
C ILE A 392 -3.71 -24.81 -19.76
N THR A 393 -2.54 -24.52 -20.29
CA THR A 393 -1.74 -25.50 -21.05
C THR A 393 -0.79 -26.19 -20.10
N VAL A 394 -0.70 -27.52 -20.20
CA VAL A 394 0.26 -28.31 -19.42
C VAL A 394 1.28 -28.93 -20.37
N ASP A 395 2.56 -28.63 -20.11
CA ASP A 395 3.63 -29.22 -20.91
C ASP A 395 3.72 -30.75 -20.69
N ARG A 396 4.12 -31.46 -21.75
CA ARG A 396 4.43 -32.87 -21.62
C ARG A 396 5.75 -33.06 -20.88
N VAL A 397 5.69 -33.75 -19.77
CA VAL A 397 6.86 -34.05 -18.92
C VAL A 397 7.16 -35.55 -18.91
N THR A 398 8.38 -35.88 -18.56
CA THR A 398 8.84 -37.29 -18.37
C THR A 398 9.31 -37.45 -16.93
N GLY A 399 9.07 -38.62 -16.31
CA GLY A 399 9.47 -38.91 -14.93
C GLY A 399 8.37 -38.71 -13.89
N GLY A 400 7.13 -38.48 -14.35
CA GLY A 400 5.93 -38.42 -13.50
C GLY A 400 4.80 -37.64 -14.16
N PRO A 401 3.55 -37.86 -13.75
CA PRO A 401 2.41 -37.06 -14.21
C PRO A 401 2.42 -35.63 -13.64
N LEU A 402 2.02 -34.69 -14.48
CA LEU A 402 1.73 -33.32 -14.15
C LEU A 402 0.28 -33.05 -14.54
N GLU A 403 -0.56 -32.75 -13.56
CA GLU A 403 -1.99 -32.55 -13.74
C GLU A 403 -2.44 -31.24 -13.15
N VAL A 404 -3.49 -30.65 -13.70
CA VAL A 404 -4.15 -29.44 -13.18
C VAL A 404 -5.61 -29.74 -12.85
N SER A 405 -6.17 -29.06 -11.85
CA SER A 405 -7.56 -29.23 -11.42
C SER A 405 -8.59 -28.89 -12.50
N ALA A 406 -8.22 -28.03 -13.45
CA ALA A 406 -9.05 -27.61 -14.57
C ALA A 406 -8.18 -27.26 -15.78
N GLY A 407 -8.68 -27.50 -16.98
CA GLY A 407 -8.01 -27.07 -18.22
C GLY A 407 -8.29 -25.61 -18.58
N ARG A 408 -9.19 -24.96 -17.85
CA ARG A 408 -9.56 -23.55 -17.93
C ARG A 408 -9.97 -23.08 -16.55
N ALA A 409 -9.80 -21.78 -16.26
CA ALA A 409 -10.23 -21.16 -15.01
C ALA A 409 -10.48 -19.67 -15.22
N ASP A 410 -11.35 -19.08 -14.40
CA ASP A 410 -11.60 -17.65 -14.36
C ASP A 410 -10.42 -16.89 -13.74
N GLU A 411 -10.24 -15.61 -14.14
CA GLU A 411 -9.29 -14.72 -13.47
C GLU A 411 -9.60 -14.62 -11.98
N GLY A 412 -8.55 -14.80 -11.15
CA GLY A 412 -8.67 -14.81 -9.70
C GLY A 412 -9.03 -16.17 -9.12
N GLU A 413 -9.39 -17.17 -9.93
CA GLU A 413 -9.65 -18.53 -9.45
C GLU A 413 -8.34 -19.23 -9.05
N THR A 414 -8.41 -20.01 -7.97
CA THR A 414 -7.27 -20.81 -7.51
C THR A 414 -7.24 -22.16 -8.25
N VAL A 415 -6.19 -22.39 -9.02
CA VAL A 415 -5.94 -23.64 -9.74
C VAL A 415 -4.96 -24.50 -8.96
N THR A 416 -5.27 -25.78 -8.81
CA THR A 416 -4.36 -26.76 -8.16
C THR A 416 -3.59 -27.52 -9.22
N ILE A 417 -2.28 -27.60 -9.04
CA ILE A 417 -1.37 -28.46 -9.82
C ILE A 417 -1.03 -29.67 -8.96
N THR A 418 -1.10 -30.86 -9.52
CA THR A 418 -0.59 -32.10 -8.91
C THR A 418 0.63 -32.56 -9.70
N ALA A 419 1.79 -32.55 -9.03
CA ALA A 419 3.03 -33.09 -9.60
C ALA A 419 3.40 -34.35 -8.83
N ALA A 420 3.24 -35.50 -9.46
CA ALA A 420 3.46 -36.81 -8.84
C ALA A 420 4.65 -37.50 -9.50
N PRO A 421 5.87 -37.43 -8.93
CA PRO A 421 7.03 -38.13 -9.49
C PRO A 421 6.81 -39.63 -9.53
N ASP A 422 7.23 -40.28 -10.63
CA ASP A 422 7.30 -41.73 -10.72
C ASP A 422 8.28 -42.33 -9.71
N ASP A 423 8.17 -43.62 -9.40
CA ASP A 423 9.11 -44.32 -8.52
C ASP A 423 10.56 -44.07 -8.97
N GLY A 424 11.38 -43.54 -8.09
CA GLY A 424 12.76 -43.20 -8.38
C GLY A 424 12.96 -41.84 -9.07
N TYR A 425 11.93 -40.99 -9.12
CA TYR A 425 12.03 -39.61 -9.59
C TYR A 425 11.64 -38.64 -8.49
N GLU A 426 12.08 -37.41 -8.63
CA GLU A 426 11.68 -36.25 -7.77
C GLU A 426 11.40 -35.02 -8.64
N LEU A 427 10.52 -34.14 -8.17
CA LEU A 427 10.24 -32.89 -8.85
C LEU A 427 11.41 -31.92 -8.66
N LYS A 428 12.05 -31.54 -9.77
CA LYS A 428 13.18 -30.60 -9.77
C LYS A 428 12.71 -29.13 -9.89
N LYS A 429 11.74 -28.88 -10.77
CA LYS A 429 11.25 -27.53 -11.04
C LYS A 429 9.79 -27.58 -11.45
N LEU A 430 9.01 -26.63 -10.96
CA LEU A 430 7.65 -26.34 -11.40
C LEU A 430 7.53 -24.84 -11.68
N THR A 431 6.99 -24.48 -12.82
CA THR A 431 6.76 -23.09 -13.21
C THR A 431 5.41 -22.93 -13.86
N VAL A 432 4.79 -21.77 -13.61
CA VAL A 432 3.62 -21.31 -14.34
C VAL A 432 4.00 -19.98 -15.00
N THR A 433 3.78 -19.87 -16.31
CA THR A 433 4.06 -18.65 -17.07
C THR A 433 2.79 -18.19 -17.77
N ASP A 434 2.60 -16.89 -17.85
CA ASP A 434 1.51 -16.28 -18.62
C ASP A 434 1.83 -16.26 -20.13
N SER A 435 0.91 -15.76 -20.93
CA SER A 435 1.04 -15.67 -22.39
C SER A 435 2.14 -14.70 -22.88
N GLN A 436 2.79 -13.98 -21.98
CA GLN A 436 3.91 -13.06 -22.25
C GLN A 436 5.23 -13.54 -21.63
N ASP A 437 5.30 -14.82 -21.27
CA ASP A 437 6.42 -15.44 -20.56
C ASP A 437 6.68 -14.87 -19.16
N GLY A 438 5.72 -14.11 -18.60
CA GLY A 438 5.75 -13.62 -17.22
C GLY A 438 5.55 -14.77 -16.21
N ALA A 439 6.34 -14.78 -15.13
CA ALA A 439 6.21 -15.80 -14.09
C ALA A 439 4.97 -15.55 -13.23
N VAL A 440 4.10 -16.57 -13.12
CA VAL A 440 2.95 -16.59 -12.21
C VAL A 440 3.37 -17.25 -10.88
N PRO A 441 3.16 -16.59 -9.72
CA PRO A 441 3.55 -17.14 -8.42
C PRO A 441 2.87 -18.46 -8.12
N VAL A 442 3.63 -19.48 -7.69
CA VAL A 442 3.15 -20.81 -7.33
C VAL A 442 3.40 -21.03 -5.84
N GLN A 443 2.37 -21.47 -5.10
CA GLN A 443 2.44 -21.80 -3.69
C GLN A 443 2.46 -23.30 -3.49
N ASN A 444 3.32 -23.80 -2.61
CA ASN A 444 3.36 -25.22 -2.24
C ASN A 444 2.25 -25.52 -1.22
N ALA A 445 1.32 -26.40 -1.57
CA ALA A 445 0.22 -26.84 -0.72
C ALA A 445 0.47 -28.19 -0.01
N GLY A 446 1.69 -28.74 -0.13
CA GLY A 446 2.07 -30.03 0.44
C GLY A 446 1.61 -31.24 -0.37
N GLU A 447 2.19 -32.42 -0.08
CA GLU A 447 1.83 -33.71 -0.70
C GLU A 447 1.89 -33.72 -2.24
N GLY A 448 2.86 -33.01 -2.84
CA GLY A 448 3.00 -32.91 -4.31
C GLY A 448 1.96 -32.00 -4.97
N ARG A 449 1.19 -31.23 -4.18
CA ARG A 449 0.22 -30.26 -4.66
C ARG A 449 0.75 -28.84 -4.56
N TYR A 450 0.42 -28.06 -5.56
CA TYR A 450 0.79 -26.66 -5.69
C TYR A 450 -0.41 -25.87 -6.15
N THR A 451 -0.49 -24.60 -5.81
CA THR A 451 -1.58 -23.74 -6.25
C THR A 451 -1.05 -22.45 -6.87
N PHE A 452 -1.79 -21.90 -7.82
CA PHE A 452 -1.60 -20.55 -8.33
C PHE A 452 -2.96 -19.87 -8.53
N VAL A 453 -2.96 -18.56 -8.53
CA VAL A 453 -4.15 -17.77 -8.86
C VAL A 453 -4.12 -17.47 -10.36
N MET A 454 -5.21 -17.76 -11.06
CA MET A 454 -5.32 -17.56 -12.50
C MET A 454 -5.22 -16.07 -12.86
N PRO A 455 -4.25 -15.66 -13.69
CA PRO A 455 -4.17 -14.27 -14.15
C PRO A 455 -5.23 -14.00 -15.25
N GLY A 456 -5.39 -12.74 -15.65
CA GLY A 456 -6.31 -12.31 -16.70
C GLY A 456 -5.95 -12.76 -18.12
N GLY A 457 -5.26 -13.89 -18.27
CA GLY A 457 -4.87 -14.50 -19.54
C GLY A 457 -4.50 -15.98 -19.40
N GLY A 458 -4.32 -16.68 -20.52
CA GLY A 458 -3.92 -18.07 -20.54
C GLY A 458 -2.53 -18.29 -19.92
N VAL A 459 -2.32 -19.46 -19.34
CA VAL A 459 -1.04 -19.84 -18.70
C VAL A 459 -0.52 -21.17 -19.23
N THR A 460 0.80 -21.35 -19.09
CA THR A 460 1.47 -22.64 -19.34
C THR A 460 2.09 -23.14 -18.03
N VAL A 461 1.74 -24.37 -17.65
CA VAL A 461 2.28 -25.09 -16.50
C VAL A 461 3.35 -26.04 -16.99
N SER A 462 4.58 -25.88 -16.52
CA SER A 462 5.73 -26.69 -16.90
C SER A 462 6.39 -27.28 -15.66
N ALA A 463 6.82 -28.53 -15.73
CA ALA A 463 7.59 -29.19 -14.69
C ALA A 463 8.78 -29.98 -15.25
N SER A 464 9.79 -30.20 -14.43
CA SER A 464 10.86 -31.15 -14.73
C SER A 464 11.05 -32.09 -13.56
N PHE A 465 11.04 -33.40 -13.86
CA PHE A 465 11.37 -34.46 -12.92
C PHE A 465 12.77 -35.00 -13.21
N VAL A 466 13.51 -35.33 -12.16
CA VAL A 466 14.84 -35.95 -12.24
C VAL A 466 14.84 -37.24 -11.46
N ARG A 467 15.72 -38.21 -11.80
CA ARG A 467 15.81 -39.42 -11.03
C ARG A 467 16.26 -39.15 -9.60
N SER A 468 15.53 -39.69 -8.65
CA SER A 468 15.91 -39.66 -7.23
C SER A 468 17.28 -40.30 -7.06
N GLY A 469 18.26 -39.53 -6.57
CA GLY A 469 19.64 -39.98 -6.43
C GLY A 469 20.59 -39.59 -7.57
N GLU A 470 20.12 -39.04 -8.68
CA GLU A 470 20.95 -38.27 -9.62
C GLU A 470 21.18 -36.87 -9.05
N GLN A 471 21.92 -36.80 -7.94
CA GLN A 471 22.39 -35.53 -7.42
C GLN A 471 23.34 -34.94 -8.45
N THR A 472 23.06 -33.74 -8.91
CA THR A 472 24.04 -32.96 -9.67
C THR A 472 25.24 -32.77 -8.75
N GLU A 473 26.32 -33.53 -8.98
CA GLU A 473 27.55 -33.35 -8.23
C GLU A 473 27.99 -31.88 -8.43
N LEU A 474 28.23 -31.19 -7.30
CA LEU A 474 28.75 -29.86 -7.37
C LEU A 474 30.13 -29.91 -8.05
N PRO A 475 30.44 -28.99 -8.96
CA PRO A 475 31.75 -28.96 -9.64
C PRO A 475 32.87 -28.52 -8.68
N PHE A 476 32.58 -28.28 -7.40
CA PHE A 476 33.52 -27.68 -6.43
C PHE A 476 34.21 -28.76 -5.61
N THR A 477 35.52 -28.78 -5.69
CA THR A 477 36.37 -29.71 -4.95
C THR A 477 36.53 -29.37 -3.48
N ASP A 478 36.15 -28.18 -3.09
CA ASP A 478 36.23 -27.61 -1.72
C ASP A 478 34.88 -27.64 -0.98
N VAL A 479 33.85 -28.28 -1.52
CA VAL A 479 32.54 -28.49 -0.90
C VAL A 479 32.37 -29.99 -0.64
N ASP A 480 32.59 -30.41 0.62
CA ASP A 480 32.42 -31.79 1.03
C ASP A 480 30.93 -32.16 1.06
N SER A 481 30.56 -33.33 0.49
CA SER A 481 29.17 -33.79 0.44
C SER A 481 28.56 -34.08 1.80
N GLY A 482 29.37 -34.29 2.84
CA GLY A 482 28.94 -34.43 4.23
C GLY A 482 28.89 -33.14 5.02
N ALA A 483 29.23 -31.99 4.43
CA ALA A 483 29.21 -30.72 5.12
C ALA A 483 27.78 -30.21 5.36
N TYR A 484 27.52 -29.58 6.52
CA TYR A 484 26.20 -29.05 6.91
C TYR A 484 25.61 -28.04 5.90
N TYR A 485 26.45 -27.46 5.07
CA TYR A 485 26.08 -26.47 4.06
C TYR A 485 25.98 -27.04 2.65
N TYR A 486 26.23 -28.35 2.46
CA TYR A 486 26.26 -28.95 1.13
C TYR A 486 24.97 -28.74 0.35
N ASP A 487 23.83 -29.07 0.98
CA ASP A 487 22.52 -28.93 0.35
C ASP A 487 22.16 -27.46 0.07
N ALA A 488 22.55 -26.55 0.97
CA ALA A 488 22.34 -25.10 0.76
C ALA A 488 23.17 -24.55 -0.39
N VAL A 489 24.43 -24.99 -0.53
CA VAL A 489 25.28 -24.62 -1.66
C VAL A 489 24.74 -25.19 -2.96
N ARG A 490 24.33 -26.46 -2.95
CA ARG A 490 23.72 -27.12 -4.12
C ARG A 490 22.46 -26.37 -4.57
N TRP A 491 21.54 -26.15 -3.67
CA TRP A 491 20.32 -25.37 -3.94
C TRP A 491 20.65 -24.00 -4.54
N ALA A 492 21.57 -23.25 -3.95
CA ALA A 492 21.92 -21.92 -4.42
C ALA A 492 22.57 -21.94 -5.83
N VAL A 493 23.30 -22.99 -6.16
CA VAL A 493 23.91 -23.18 -7.50
C VAL A 493 22.84 -23.61 -8.51
N GLU A 494 21.96 -24.53 -8.16
CA GLU A 494 20.85 -25.01 -9.01
C GLU A 494 19.86 -23.88 -9.32
N GLN A 495 19.58 -22.99 -8.35
CA GLN A 495 18.73 -21.83 -8.55
C GLN A 495 19.44 -20.64 -9.23
N GLY A 496 20.73 -20.75 -9.56
CA GLY A 496 21.51 -19.66 -10.15
C GLY A 496 21.80 -18.49 -9.21
N ILE A 497 21.50 -18.66 -7.90
CA ILE A 497 21.73 -17.66 -6.86
C ILE A 497 23.22 -17.41 -6.65
N ALA A 498 23.98 -18.52 -6.54
CA ALA A 498 25.42 -18.47 -6.32
C ALA A 498 26.18 -19.29 -7.36
N SER A 499 27.41 -18.90 -7.61
CA SER A 499 28.39 -19.66 -8.40
C SER A 499 29.68 -19.80 -7.58
N GLY A 500 30.58 -20.68 -8.03
CA GLY A 500 31.92 -20.75 -7.47
C GLY A 500 32.70 -19.45 -7.63
N VAL A 501 33.76 -19.30 -6.85
CA VAL A 501 34.76 -18.24 -7.05
C VAL A 501 35.66 -18.59 -8.25
N THR A 502 35.75 -19.88 -8.57
CA THR A 502 36.29 -20.42 -9.82
C THR A 502 35.37 -21.53 -10.33
N GLY A 503 35.66 -22.12 -11.49
CA GLY A 503 34.91 -23.26 -12.02
C GLY A 503 34.94 -24.50 -11.12
N THR A 504 35.89 -24.63 -10.20
CA THR A 504 36.10 -25.80 -9.32
C THR A 504 36.18 -25.48 -7.83
N ALA A 505 36.04 -24.23 -7.44
CA ALA A 505 36.08 -23.83 -6.04
C ALA A 505 34.91 -22.90 -5.68
N PHE A 506 34.22 -23.19 -4.60
CA PHE A 506 33.14 -22.39 -4.01
C PHE A 506 33.64 -21.41 -2.95
N ALA A 507 34.74 -21.75 -2.27
CA ALA A 507 35.31 -21.05 -1.12
C ALA A 507 34.36 -20.93 0.08
N PRO A 508 33.81 -22.05 0.60
CA PRO A 508 32.78 -22.07 1.65
C PRO A 508 33.22 -21.39 2.95
N GLY A 509 34.52 -21.50 3.30
CA GLY A 509 35.08 -20.90 4.51
C GLY A 509 35.46 -19.41 4.39
N CYS A 510 35.45 -18.85 3.20
CA CYS A 510 35.77 -17.43 3.00
C CYS A 510 34.66 -16.52 3.49
N GLY A 511 35.03 -15.36 4.05
CA GLY A 511 34.06 -14.34 4.43
C GLY A 511 33.28 -13.84 3.20
N CYS A 512 31.96 -13.74 3.35
CA CYS A 512 31.08 -13.21 2.30
C CYS A 512 31.09 -11.69 2.31
N THR A 513 31.39 -11.06 1.17
CA THR A 513 31.37 -9.60 1.08
C THR A 513 29.96 -9.06 0.97
N ARG A 514 29.78 -7.75 1.25
CA ARG A 514 28.51 -7.07 1.14
C ARG A 514 27.96 -7.11 -0.30
N ALA A 515 28.84 -6.92 -1.29
CA ALA A 515 28.47 -7.05 -2.69
C ALA A 515 27.98 -8.45 -3.05
N GLN A 516 28.65 -9.49 -2.55
CA GLN A 516 28.24 -10.87 -2.77
C GLN A 516 26.87 -11.17 -2.14
N LEU A 517 26.69 -10.80 -0.87
CA LEU A 517 25.43 -11.06 -0.17
C LEU A 517 24.24 -10.37 -0.86
N VAL A 518 24.37 -9.09 -1.21
CA VAL A 518 23.28 -8.36 -1.89
C VAL A 518 23.03 -8.94 -3.29
N THR A 519 24.06 -9.40 -3.99
CA THR A 519 23.89 -10.10 -5.28
C THR A 519 23.15 -11.43 -5.12
N PHE A 520 23.43 -12.19 -4.06
CA PHE A 520 22.71 -13.43 -3.77
C PHE A 520 21.24 -13.17 -3.44
N LEU A 521 20.94 -12.17 -2.61
CA LEU A 521 19.57 -11.74 -2.31
C LEU A 521 18.81 -11.30 -3.57
N TRP A 522 19.44 -10.49 -4.40
CA TRP A 522 18.86 -10.02 -5.66
C TRP A 522 18.52 -11.17 -6.60
N ARG A 523 19.46 -12.13 -6.77
CA ARG A 523 19.23 -13.32 -7.61
C ARG A 523 18.16 -14.25 -7.02
N ALA A 524 18.14 -14.42 -5.70
CA ALA A 524 17.12 -15.22 -5.03
C ALA A 524 15.70 -14.63 -5.22
N ASN A 525 15.61 -13.31 -5.43
CA ASN A 525 14.37 -12.62 -5.77
C ASN A 525 14.11 -12.49 -7.29
N GLY A 526 14.76 -13.31 -8.12
CA GLY A 526 14.51 -13.36 -9.56
C GLY A 526 15.23 -12.28 -10.38
N SER A 527 16.22 -11.60 -9.80
CA SER A 527 17.04 -10.58 -10.47
C SER A 527 16.24 -9.40 -11.05
N PRO A 528 15.31 -8.78 -10.31
CA PRO A 528 14.49 -7.69 -10.83
C PRO A 528 15.35 -6.51 -11.28
N GLU A 529 14.99 -5.90 -12.40
CA GLU A 529 15.66 -4.67 -12.86
C GLU A 529 15.35 -3.53 -11.87
N PRO A 530 16.36 -2.84 -11.34
CA PRO A 530 16.12 -1.68 -10.49
C PRO A 530 15.54 -0.53 -11.32
N SER A 531 14.62 0.26 -10.74
CA SER A 531 14.18 1.51 -11.35
C SER A 531 15.38 2.45 -11.49
N GLU A 532 15.36 3.36 -12.49
CA GLU A 532 16.46 4.29 -12.78
C GLU A 532 16.65 5.35 -11.68
N LYS A 533 17.07 4.92 -10.50
CA LYS A 533 17.50 5.85 -9.44
C LYS A 533 19.00 6.10 -9.55
N GLU A 534 19.40 7.35 -9.29
CA GLU A 534 20.81 7.70 -9.20
C GLU A 534 21.50 6.81 -8.14
N ASN A 535 22.68 6.29 -8.50
CA ASN A 535 23.51 5.56 -7.56
C ASN A 535 23.98 6.50 -6.42
N PRO A 536 23.56 6.30 -5.17
CA PRO A 536 23.95 7.16 -4.05
C PRO A 536 25.40 6.93 -3.61
N PHE A 537 26.07 5.87 -4.10
CA PHE A 537 27.38 5.42 -3.60
C PHE A 537 28.50 5.72 -4.57
N THR A 538 29.54 6.36 -4.07
CA THR A 538 30.74 6.69 -4.86
C THR A 538 31.68 5.51 -5.04
N ASP A 539 31.53 4.44 -4.25
CA ASP A 539 32.33 3.22 -4.25
C ASP A 539 31.65 2.03 -4.97
N VAL A 540 30.55 2.29 -5.70
CA VAL A 540 29.85 1.30 -6.53
C VAL A 540 29.93 1.74 -7.98
N SER A 541 30.79 1.07 -8.76
CA SER A 541 30.96 1.37 -10.20
C SER A 541 29.78 0.81 -11.01
N PRO A 542 29.26 1.54 -12.01
CA PRO A 542 28.27 1.01 -12.95
C PRO A 542 28.67 -0.29 -13.67
N ASP A 543 29.98 -0.49 -13.85
CA ASP A 543 30.51 -1.70 -14.53
C ASP A 543 30.67 -2.90 -13.60
N SER A 544 30.37 -2.76 -12.31
CA SER A 544 30.51 -3.87 -11.35
C SER A 544 29.36 -4.87 -11.47
N TYR A 545 29.67 -6.17 -11.30
CA TYR A 545 28.67 -7.26 -11.37
C TYR A 545 27.54 -7.13 -10.35
N TYR A 546 27.76 -6.36 -9.30
CA TYR A 546 26.80 -6.13 -8.22
C TYR A 546 26.05 -4.80 -8.36
N TYR A 547 26.27 -4.01 -9.42
CA TYR A 547 25.68 -2.68 -9.57
C TYR A 547 24.14 -2.71 -9.45
N LYS A 548 23.49 -3.52 -10.29
CA LYS A 548 22.03 -3.66 -10.28
C LYS A 548 21.50 -4.19 -8.95
N ALA A 549 22.20 -5.17 -8.37
CA ALA A 549 21.83 -5.72 -7.09
C ALA A 549 21.89 -4.70 -5.94
N VAL A 550 22.89 -3.81 -5.97
CA VAL A 550 23.00 -2.73 -4.96
C VAL A 550 21.90 -1.70 -5.14
N LEU A 551 21.61 -1.26 -6.36
CA LEU A 551 20.51 -0.31 -6.61
C LEU A 551 19.17 -0.89 -6.19
N TRP A 552 18.87 -2.13 -6.58
CA TRP A 552 17.67 -2.84 -6.14
C TRP A 552 17.57 -2.91 -4.61
N ALA A 553 18.67 -3.24 -3.93
CA ALA A 553 18.65 -3.35 -2.47
C ALA A 553 18.48 -2.00 -1.76
N VAL A 554 18.88 -0.90 -2.38
CA VAL A 554 18.58 0.46 -1.88
C VAL A 554 17.11 0.78 -2.10
N GLU A 555 16.59 0.50 -3.27
CA GLU A 555 15.20 0.71 -3.65
C GLU A 555 14.21 -0.04 -2.77
N GLN A 556 14.53 -1.31 -2.44
CA GLN A 556 13.73 -2.14 -1.54
C GLN A 556 14.00 -1.87 -0.03
N GLY A 557 14.77 -0.83 0.30
CA GLY A 557 15.08 -0.52 1.71
C GLY A 557 15.96 -1.56 2.42
N ILE A 558 16.51 -2.55 1.69
CA ILE A 558 17.36 -3.61 2.27
C ILE A 558 18.66 -3.02 2.81
N THR A 559 19.21 -2.02 2.12
CA THR A 559 20.41 -1.32 2.57
C THR A 559 20.37 0.18 2.26
N SER A 560 20.91 0.98 3.16
CA SER A 560 21.20 2.42 2.95
C SER A 560 22.70 2.72 2.87
N GLY A 561 23.53 1.69 2.66
CA GLY A 561 24.99 1.82 2.70
C GLY A 561 25.59 1.70 4.11
N VAL A 562 26.90 1.90 4.22
CA VAL A 562 27.60 2.07 5.50
C VAL A 562 27.70 3.55 5.89
N THR A 563 27.59 4.43 4.89
CA THR A 563 27.35 5.87 5.01
C THR A 563 26.41 6.29 3.88
N LYS A 564 25.94 7.54 3.87
CA LYS A 564 25.08 8.06 2.80
C LYS A 564 25.70 7.96 1.39
N THR A 565 27.05 7.89 1.29
CA THR A 565 27.79 7.91 0.02
C THR A 565 28.70 6.70 -0.17
N ALA A 566 28.71 5.73 0.74
CA ALA A 566 29.54 4.54 0.63
C ALA A 566 28.75 3.26 0.97
N PHE A 567 28.81 2.29 0.06
CA PHE A 567 28.24 0.95 0.23
C PHE A 567 29.22 -0.03 0.88
N ALA A 568 30.51 0.14 0.67
CA ALA A 568 31.61 -0.74 1.05
C ALA A 568 31.47 -2.16 0.46
N PRO A 569 31.50 -2.33 -0.87
CA PRO A 569 31.20 -3.59 -1.56
C PRO A 569 32.11 -4.75 -1.12
N ASP A 570 33.38 -4.51 -0.92
CA ASP A 570 34.39 -5.53 -0.59
C ASP A 570 34.48 -5.84 0.92
N ARG A 571 33.76 -5.07 1.74
CA ARG A 571 33.73 -5.32 3.17
C ARG A 571 32.97 -6.61 3.48
N VAL A 572 33.62 -7.50 4.23
CA VAL A 572 32.97 -8.75 4.67
C VAL A 572 31.84 -8.45 5.65
N CYS A 573 30.71 -9.12 5.48
CA CYS A 573 29.55 -9.01 6.38
C CYS A 573 29.82 -9.68 7.73
N THR A 574 29.39 -9.03 8.80
CA THR A 574 29.22 -9.71 10.09
C THR A 574 27.91 -10.51 10.11
N ARG A 575 27.78 -11.44 11.05
CA ARG A 575 26.55 -12.23 11.20
C ARG A 575 25.33 -11.35 11.48
N ALA A 576 25.47 -10.29 12.29
CA ALA A 576 24.43 -9.30 12.51
C ALA A 576 24.01 -8.59 11.21
N GLN A 577 24.98 -8.16 10.40
CA GLN A 577 24.70 -7.51 9.14
C GLN A 577 24.02 -8.45 8.15
N ALA A 578 24.44 -9.72 8.10
CA ALA A 578 23.81 -10.72 7.26
C ALA A 578 22.34 -10.96 7.66
N ALA A 579 22.06 -11.11 8.95
CA ALA A 579 20.70 -11.28 9.46
C ALA A 579 19.81 -10.07 9.13
N VAL A 580 20.30 -8.84 9.30
CA VAL A 580 19.56 -7.61 9.00
C VAL A 580 19.26 -7.48 7.51
N LEU A 581 20.21 -7.75 6.62
CA LEU A 581 19.99 -7.65 5.18
C LEU A 581 18.99 -8.70 4.70
N LEU A 582 19.05 -9.91 5.24
CA LEU A 582 18.10 -10.99 4.93
C LEU A 582 16.70 -10.66 5.47
N TRP A 583 16.58 -10.25 6.74
CA TRP A 583 15.32 -9.85 7.35
C TRP A 583 14.61 -8.73 6.59
N ARG A 584 15.37 -7.72 6.12
CA ARG A 584 14.83 -6.65 5.30
C ARG A 584 14.42 -7.12 3.91
N ALA A 585 15.14 -8.07 3.33
CA ALA A 585 14.76 -8.66 2.04
C ALA A 585 13.43 -9.44 2.13
N GLU A 586 13.10 -9.97 3.32
CA GLU A 586 11.83 -10.61 3.65
C GLU A 586 10.73 -9.62 4.08
N GLY A 587 10.94 -8.30 3.90
CA GLY A 587 9.95 -7.27 4.23
C GLY A 587 9.92 -6.86 5.71
N SER A 588 10.98 -7.15 6.46
CA SER A 588 11.10 -6.81 7.90
C SER A 588 9.95 -7.33 8.78
N PRO A 589 9.60 -8.63 8.68
CA PRO A 589 8.49 -9.18 9.47
C PRO A 589 8.73 -9.00 10.96
N ALA A 590 7.66 -8.65 11.68
CA ALA A 590 7.71 -8.53 13.13
C ALA A 590 8.02 -9.89 13.76
N ALA A 591 8.99 -9.96 14.68
CA ALA A 591 9.28 -11.14 15.48
C ALA A 591 8.48 -11.08 16.78
N SER A 592 7.75 -12.15 17.08
CA SER A 592 7.00 -12.30 18.34
C SER A 592 7.83 -13.01 19.43
N GLY A 593 8.97 -13.61 19.03
CA GLY A 593 9.79 -14.47 19.87
C GLY A 593 10.90 -13.74 20.62
N THR A 594 11.23 -14.26 21.79
CA THR A 594 12.45 -13.92 22.52
C THR A 594 13.53 -14.94 22.18
N HIS A 595 14.78 -14.53 22.12
CA HIS A 595 15.93 -15.41 22.00
C HIS A 595 16.77 -15.42 23.29
N ASP A 596 17.48 -16.53 23.55
CA ASP A 596 18.31 -16.71 24.73
C ASP A 596 19.75 -16.20 24.56
N PHE A 597 20.07 -15.48 23.50
CA PHE A 597 21.43 -15.02 23.20
C PHE A 597 21.82 -13.86 24.10
N ARG A 598 22.85 -14.09 24.92
CA ARG A 598 23.37 -13.13 25.91
C ARG A 598 24.24 -12.03 25.28
N ASP A 599 24.66 -12.24 24.03
CA ASP A 599 25.52 -11.34 23.24
C ASP A 599 24.76 -10.53 22.23
N VAL A 600 23.41 -10.57 22.25
CA VAL A 600 22.50 -9.71 21.52
C VAL A 600 21.85 -8.76 22.52
N ALA A 601 22.28 -7.50 22.51
CA ALA A 601 21.74 -6.51 23.44
C ALA A 601 20.33 -6.09 23.02
N GLU A 602 19.44 -5.89 23.98
CA GLU A 602 18.14 -5.23 23.74
C GLU A 602 18.38 -3.84 23.11
N GLY A 603 17.63 -3.53 22.06
CA GLY A 603 17.78 -2.27 21.31
C GLY A 603 18.99 -2.19 20.38
N ALA A 604 19.76 -3.27 20.20
CA ALA A 604 20.75 -3.32 19.13
C ALA A 604 20.05 -3.27 17.75
N TYR A 605 20.59 -2.53 16.77
CA TYR A 605 20.01 -2.37 15.43
C TYR A 605 19.70 -3.69 14.69
N TYR A 606 20.22 -4.80 15.21
CA TYR A 606 20.04 -6.15 14.66
C TYR A 606 19.19 -7.06 15.54
N ALA A 607 18.69 -6.58 16.68
CA ALA A 607 17.98 -7.41 17.65
C ALA A 607 16.73 -8.06 17.03
N ASP A 608 15.89 -7.28 16.37
CA ASP A 608 14.67 -7.77 15.72
C ASP A 608 14.97 -8.75 14.59
N ALA A 609 15.99 -8.47 13.79
CA ALA A 609 16.43 -9.36 12.72
C ALA A 609 16.96 -10.70 13.25
N VAL A 610 17.63 -10.69 14.39
CA VAL A 610 18.10 -11.93 15.07
C VAL A 610 16.93 -12.70 15.67
N ALA A 611 15.97 -12.02 16.31
CA ALA A 611 14.76 -12.63 16.86
C ALA A 611 13.95 -13.32 15.74
N TRP A 612 13.69 -12.61 14.64
CA TRP A 612 13.07 -13.17 13.45
C TRP A 612 13.84 -14.39 12.91
N ALA A 613 15.16 -14.28 12.78
CA ALA A 613 15.97 -15.35 12.21
C ALA A 613 15.98 -16.63 13.09
N VAL A 614 15.75 -16.50 14.39
CA VAL A 614 15.55 -17.64 15.30
C VAL A 614 14.16 -18.22 15.15
N GLU A 615 13.13 -17.37 15.19
CA GLU A 615 11.72 -17.76 15.09
C GLU A 615 11.41 -18.46 13.75
N SER A 616 11.93 -17.94 12.65
CA SER A 616 11.79 -18.52 11.30
C SER A 616 12.74 -19.70 11.02
N GLY A 617 13.56 -20.10 11.99
CA GLY A 617 14.49 -21.24 11.84
C GLY A 617 15.72 -20.96 10.96
N VAL A 618 15.95 -19.73 10.54
CA VAL A 618 17.12 -19.32 9.72
C VAL A 618 18.41 -19.57 10.47
N THR A 619 18.42 -19.30 11.79
CA THR A 619 19.57 -19.57 12.64
C THR A 619 19.18 -20.11 14.02
N GLN A 620 20.07 -20.87 14.63
CA GLN A 620 19.97 -21.32 16.02
C GLN A 620 21.10 -20.75 16.89
N GLY A 621 21.80 -19.71 16.38
CA GLY A 621 23.00 -19.17 17.03
C GLY A 621 24.27 -19.94 16.67
N THR A 622 25.39 -19.58 17.31
CA THR A 622 26.65 -20.34 17.32
C THR A 622 26.67 -21.34 18.46
N THR A 623 25.97 -21.03 19.54
CA THR A 623 25.59 -21.93 20.63
C THR A 623 24.13 -21.64 21.01
N SER A 624 23.57 -22.40 21.93
CA SER A 624 22.22 -22.15 22.47
C SER A 624 22.07 -20.77 23.16
N THR A 625 23.16 -20.09 23.50
CA THR A 625 23.16 -18.82 24.26
C THR A 625 23.99 -17.71 23.61
N THR A 626 24.57 -17.94 22.43
CA THR A 626 25.38 -16.96 21.69
C THR A 626 25.05 -16.92 20.21
N PHE A 627 24.93 -15.73 19.64
CA PHE A 627 24.74 -15.47 18.22
C PHE A 627 26.04 -15.07 17.53
N GLU A 628 26.96 -14.44 18.24
CA GLU A 628 28.22 -13.85 17.78
C GLU A 628 28.01 -12.78 16.69
N PRO A 629 27.28 -11.68 16.99
CA PRO A 629 26.85 -10.68 16.00
C PRO A 629 28.02 -10.00 15.28
N GLY A 630 29.16 -9.86 15.92
CA GLY A 630 30.36 -9.23 15.37
C GLY A 630 31.25 -10.15 14.52
N THR A 631 31.02 -11.46 14.57
CA THR A 631 31.84 -12.42 13.85
C THR A 631 31.54 -12.39 12.34
N THR A 632 32.57 -12.56 11.52
CA THR A 632 32.48 -12.63 10.07
C THR A 632 31.57 -13.81 9.65
N CYS A 633 30.64 -13.53 8.73
CA CYS A 633 29.79 -14.55 8.13
C CYS A 633 30.46 -15.13 6.88
N THR A 634 30.62 -16.46 6.85
CA THR A 634 31.24 -17.14 5.71
C THR A 634 30.23 -17.33 4.57
N ARG A 635 30.75 -17.61 3.36
CA ARG A 635 29.90 -17.90 2.18
C ARG A 635 28.97 -19.10 2.45
N ALA A 636 29.50 -20.16 3.09
CA ALA A 636 28.69 -21.33 3.46
C ALA A 636 27.56 -20.97 4.45
N GLN A 637 27.84 -20.14 5.43
CA GLN A 637 26.81 -19.68 6.39
C GLN A 637 25.75 -18.82 5.69
N ILE A 638 26.15 -17.95 4.78
CA ILE A 638 25.20 -17.16 3.98
C ILE A 638 24.29 -18.06 3.14
N MET A 639 24.86 -19.08 2.45
CA MET A 639 24.02 -20.03 1.70
C MET A 639 23.03 -20.77 2.61
N THR A 640 23.49 -21.17 3.78
CA THR A 640 22.63 -21.84 4.77
C THR A 640 21.49 -20.93 5.25
N PHE A 641 21.76 -19.65 5.50
CA PHE A 641 20.74 -18.68 5.89
C PHE A 641 19.73 -18.43 4.78
N LEU A 642 20.21 -18.22 3.55
CA LEU A 642 19.35 -18.04 2.37
C LEU A 642 18.48 -19.28 2.11
N HIS A 643 19.08 -20.46 2.13
CA HIS A 643 18.33 -21.71 1.93
C HIS A 643 17.23 -21.89 2.98
N ARG A 644 17.49 -21.61 4.24
CA ARG A 644 16.50 -21.74 5.32
C ARG A 644 15.41 -20.66 5.29
N ALA A 645 15.69 -19.51 4.72
CA ALA A 645 14.73 -18.43 4.63
C ALA A 645 13.84 -18.54 3.37
N MET A 646 14.38 -19.08 2.26
CA MET A 646 13.79 -18.94 0.93
C MET A 646 13.55 -20.26 0.18
N ALA A 647 13.97 -21.43 0.73
CA ALA A 647 13.79 -22.74 0.08
C ALA A 647 12.56 -23.50 0.56
#